data_bb03482d08d06768022d5782fc94b419
#
_entry.id   bb03482d08d06768022d5782fc94b419
#
_cell.length_a   1.000
_cell.length_b   1.000
_cell.length_c   1.000
_cell.angle_alpha   90.00
_cell.angle_beta   90.00
_cell.angle_gamma   90.00
#
_symmetry.space_group_name_H-M   'P 1'
#
loop_
_entity.id
_entity.type
_entity.pdbx_description
1 polymer ?
#
loop_
_entity_poly.entity_id
_entity_poly.type
_entity_poly.pdbx_seq_one_letter_code
_entity_poly.pdbx_strand_id
1 'polypeptide(L)'
;MAIAWASHLEPEAVIYDCMDELSAFKGASPTLKNYEAELFRRANLVFTGGQSLYESKVNQHPNVYAFPSSVDVAHFGQGRTLKEEPADQANIPHPRLGFFGVIDERMDIELLAGIAEARPDWHLVLIGPVVKIDPAVLPQYENIHYLGSKDYKDLPAYLAGWDLAILPFARNESTRFISPTKTPEYLAAGKPVVSTSIRDVVRPYGDLKLVRIADTAEEFVVAAEQALQEDTPASGWLSRVDAFLEQISWDWTWGSMMQLIESAIATTQNTTINGKNGKSPISTDIPEAPSIITRDFIFDYLVVGAGFSGSVIAERLARNSGKKVLVVDKRNHIGGNAYDHYDDHGILVHKYGPHIFHTSSREVFDYLSQFTPWRSYEHHVLASVDGQLVPIPINLDTINKLYGMNLNSFQAEEFFQSVAEPREHIRTSEDVVISKVGQELYEKFFKNYTRKQWGLDPSELDKTVIARIPTRTNRDSRYFTDSYQAMPLHGFTRMFENMLNHPNIKVMLNTDYREIEKAIPCREMVYTGPVDEFFDCRYGKLPYRSLDFKHETHHTPVFQSAPVINYPNEQLYTRITEFKYLTGQEHSKTSIVYEFPKAEGDPYYPVPRPENQEIYKQYKALAESTSGVHFVGRLATYKYLNMDHCVAQALATYKEIAVKA
;
A
#
# COMPACT_ATOMS: atom_id res chain seq x y z
N MET A 1 16.04 12.49 2.09
CA MET A 1 15.73 13.31 0.89
C MET A 1 16.28 12.65 -0.36
N ALA A 2 15.50 12.67 -1.45
CA ALA A 2 15.86 12.01 -2.71
C ALA A 2 17.26 12.39 -3.23
N ILE A 3 17.68 13.61 -3.01
CA ILE A 3 18.99 14.13 -3.46
C ILE A 3 20.21 13.34 -2.91
N ALA A 4 20.07 12.72 -1.75
CA ALA A 4 21.16 11.97 -1.13
C ALA A 4 21.45 10.64 -1.86
N TRP A 5 20.48 10.10 -2.59
CA TRP A 5 20.57 8.79 -3.26
C TRP A 5 20.14 8.78 -4.72
N ALA A 6 19.59 9.89 -5.23
CA ALA A 6 19.24 10.07 -6.64
C ALA A 6 20.32 10.80 -7.47
N SER A 7 21.49 11.08 -6.90
CA SER A 7 22.56 11.87 -7.54
C SER A 7 23.19 11.19 -8.77
N HIS A 8 22.99 9.90 -8.94
CA HIS A 8 23.49 9.10 -10.07
C HIS A 8 22.51 9.06 -11.25
N LEU A 9 21.30 9.63 -11.09
CA LEU A 9 20.33 9.71 -12.16
C LEU A 9 20.65 10.90 -13.07
N GLU A 10 20.49 10.70 -14.37
CA GLU A 10 20.58 11.73 -15.40
C GLU A 10 19.17 11.99 -15.97
N PRO A 11 18.28 12.68 -15.22
CA PRO A 11 16.92 12.94 -15.67
C PRO A 11 16.91 14.05 -16.71
N GLU A 12 15.93 14.03 -17.62
CA GLU A 12 15.69 15.12 -18.58
C GLU A 12 15.28 16.43 -17.90
N ALA A 13 14.62 16.35 -16.76
CA ALA A 13 14.30 17.47 -15.89
C ALA A 13 14.25 17.06 -14.42
N VAL A 14 14.64 17.97 -13.54
CA VAL A 14 14.54 17.82 -12.07
C VAL A 14 13.45 18.75 -11.58
N ILE A 15 12.43 18.21 -10.93
CA ILE A 15 11.36 18.96 -10.30
C ILE A 15 11.52 18.85 -8.79
N TYR A 16 11.55 19.98 -8.10
CA TYR A 16 11.46 20.01 -6.65
C TYR A 16 10.02 20.33 -6.24
N ASP A 17 9.31 19.31 -5.78
CA ASP A 17 7.97 19.48 -5.20
C ASP A 17 8.10 19.77 -3.70
N CYS A 18 7.92 21.05 -3.36
CA CYS A 18 8.06 21.61 -2.02
C CYS A 18 6.66 21.79 -1.40
N MET A 19 6.10 20.72 -0.83
CA MET A 19 4.74 20.76 -0.27
C MET A 19 4.66 21.42 1.11
N ASP A 20 5.76 21.41 1.88
CA ASP A 20 5.85 21.97 3.23
C ASP A 20 7.23 22.59 3.50
N GLU A 21 7.31 23.52 4.45
CA GLU A 21 8.57 24.01 5.02
C GLU A 21 9.09 23.00 6.06
N LEU A 22 9.64 21.88 5.57
CA LEU A 22 10.07 20.76 6.42
C LEU A 22 11.09 21.17 7.49
N SER A 23 11.86 22.23 7.26
CA SER A 23 12.85 22.73 8.22
C SER A 23 12.23 23.44 9.43
N ALA A 24 10.94 23.81 9.36
CA ALA A 24 10.19 24.47 10.43
C ALA A 24 9.48 23.48 11.39
N PHE A 25 9.44 22.19 11.06
CA PHE A 25 8.81 21.21 11.94
C PHE A 25 9.66 20.87 13.16
N LYS A 26 9.01 20.60 14.29
CA LYS A 26 9.67 20.19 15.54
C LYS A 26 10.49 18.92 15.31
N GLY A 27 11.78 18.97 15.70
CA GLY A 27 12.71 17.85 15.51
C GLY A 27 13.33 17.74 14.11
N ALA A 28 13.09 18.71 13.23
CA ALA A 28 13.69 18.76 11.91
C ALA A 28 15.24 18.77 11.98
N SER A 29 15.88 17.94 11.15
CA SER A 29 17.34 17.91 11.08
C SER A 29 17.91 19.22 10.53
N PRO A 30 18.96 19.80 11.15
CA PRO A 30 19.63 21.00 10.63
C PRO A 30 20.15 20.84 9.19
N THR A 31 20.45 19.61 8.76
CA THR A 31 20.93 19.31 7.41
C THR A 31 19.88 19.49 6.32
N LEU A 32 18.58 19.57 6.68
CA LEU A 32 17.48 19.75 5.71
C LEU A 32 17.67 21.00 4.87
N LYS A 33 18.08 22.11 5.47
CA LYS A 33 18.33 23.37 4.74
C LYS A 33 19.43 23.24 3.69
N ASN A 34 20.46 22.46 3.97
CA ASN A 34 21.56 22.22 3.01
C ASN A 34 21.07 21.35 1.85
N TYR A 35 20.26 20.33 2.12
CA TYR A 35 19.67 19.52 1.08
C TYR A 35 18.65 20.30 0.23
N GLU A 36 17.87 21.17 0.85
CA GLU A 36 16.95 22.05 0.13
C GLU A 36 17.69 23.01 -0.80
N ALA A 37 18.77 23.66 -0.31
CA ALA A 37 19.60 24.53 -1.14
C ALA A 37 20.19 23.79 -2.36
N GLU A 38 20.61 22.56 -2.18
CA GLU A 38 21.09 21.73 -3.29
C GLU A 38 19.97 21.31 -4.25
N LEU A 39 18.76 21.06 -3.75
CA LEU A 39 17.57 20.84 -4.59
C LEU A 39 17.26 22.06 -5.46
N PHE A 40 17.24 23.26 -4.88
CA PHE A 40 17.07 24.49 -5.65
C PHE A 40 18.13 24.66 -6.75
N ARG A 41 19.37 24.32 -6.45
CA ARG A 41 20.47 24.40 -7.43
C ARG A 41 20.30 23.44 -8.59
N ARG A 42 19.76 22.23 -8.37
CA ARG A 42 19.58 21.18 -9.38
C ARG A 42 18.27 21.26 -10.12
N ALA A 43 17.23 21.74 -9.46
CA ALA A 43 15.89 21.77 -10.04
C ALA A 43 15.83 22.60 -11.33
N ASN A 44 15.02 22.14 -12.27
CA ASN A 44 14.57 22.92 -13.42
C ASN A 44 13.29 23.69 -13.08
N LEU A 45 12.44 23.08 -12.23
CA LEU A 45 11.19 23.63 -11.74
C LEU A 45 11.07 23.40 -10.24
N VAL A 46 10.42 24.33 -9.56
CA VAL A 46 10.04 24.21 -8.14
C VAL A 46 8.54 24.42 -8.03
N PHE A 47 7.82 23.45 -7.51
CA PHE A 47 6.40 23.54 -7.17
C PHE A 47 6.26 23.73 -5.67
N THR A 48 5.33 24.56 -5.23
CA THR A 48 5.08 24.80 -3.80
C THR A 48 3.64 24.49 -3.48
N GLY A 49 3.40 23.80 -2.36
CA GLY A 49 2.07 23.33 -1.91
C GLY A 49 1.13 24.44 -1.44
N GLY A 50 1.53 25.72 -1.55
CA GLY A 50 0.71 26.86 -1.14
C GLY A 50 1.31 28.18 -1.56
N GLN A 51 0.50 29.25 -1.51
CA GLN A 51 0.90 30.58 -1.90
C GLN A 51 1.92 31.20 -0.94
N SER A 52 1.76 30.98 0.38
CA SER A 52 2.70 31.47 1.38
C SER A 52 4.09 30.84 1.23
N LEU A 53 4.13 29.58 0.88
CA LEU A 53 5.38 28.86 0.62
C LEU A 53 6.02 29.36 -0.69
N TYR A 54 5.23 29.58 -1.74
CA TYR A 54 5.69 30.21 -2.99
C TYR A 54 6.38 31.56 -2.70
N GLU A 55 5.75 32.46 -1.97
CA GLU A 55 6.29 33.77 -1.64
C GLU A 55 7.61 33.68 -0.86
N SER A 56 7.81 32.62 -0.08
CA SER A 56 9.07 32.39 0.65
C SER A 56 10.19 31.82 -0.23
N LYS A 57 9.85 31.17 -1.34
CA LYS A 57 10.79 30.43 -2.21
C LYS A 57 11.05 31.13 -3.56
N VAL A 58 10.17 32.01 -4.02
CA VAL A 58 10.24 32.63 -5.36
C VAL A 58 11.57 33.30 -5.67
N ASN A 59 12.26 33.88 -4.68
CA ASN A 59 13.55 34.50 -4.85
C ASN A 59 14.75 33.53 -4.84
N GLN A 60 14.51 32.25 -4.57
CA GLN A 60 15.56 31.22 -4.48
C GLN A 60 15.76 30.46 -5.79
N HIS A 61 14.78 30.53 -6.71
CA HIS A 61 14.86 29.85 -8.00
C HIS A 61 14.02 30.61 -9.06
N PRO A 62 14.49 30.68 -10.33
CA PRO A 62 13.78 31.45 -11.38
C PRO A 62 12.43 30.85 -11.80
N ASN A 63 12.25 29.54 -11.61
CA ASN A 63 11.06 28.82 -12.06
C ASN A 63 10.34 28.20 -10.85
N VAL A 64 9.70 29.03 -10.02
CA VAL A 64 8.89 28.62 -8.87
C VAL A 64 7.43 28.86 -9.20
N TYR A 65 6.56 27.89 -8.92
CA TYR A 65 5.12 27.97 -9.18
C TYR A 65 4.33 27.46 -7.98
N ALA A 66 3.23 28.13 -7.64
CA ALA A 66 2.34 27.73 -6.56
C ALA A 66 1.26 26.79 -7.07
N PHE A 67 1.18 25.62 -6.43
CA PHE A 67 0.11 24.64 -6.64
C PHE A 67 -0.51 24.27 -5.29
N PRO A 68 -1.43 25.12 -4.76
CA PRO A 68 -2.18 24.80 -3.56
C PRO A 68 -2.93 23.48 -3.71
N SER A 69 -3.17 22.81 -2.60
CA SER A 69 -3.88 21.54 -2.58
C SER A 69 -5.27 21.64 -3.21
N SER A 70 -5.56 20.73 -4.12
CA SER A 70 -6.87 20.56 -4.73
C SER A 70 -7.74 19.60 -3.89
N VAL A 71 -8.97 19.39 -4.32
CA VAL A 71 -9.95 18.56 -3.60
C VAL A 71 -10.67 17.59 -4.54
N ASP A 72 -11.00 16.41 -4.03
CA ASP A 72 -11.97 15.52 -4.65
C ASP A 72 -13.38 15.96 -4.25
N VAL A 73 -13.96 16.85 -5.08
CA VAL A 73 -15.28 17.41 -4.86
C VAL A 73 -16.37 16.33 -4.89
N ALA A 74 -16.19 15.28 -5.71
CA ALA A 74 -17.18 14.21 -5.82
C ALA A 74 -17.19 13.36 -4.54
N HIS A 75 -16.03 13.08 -3.96
CA HIS A 75 -15.90 12.34 -2.71
C HIS A 75 -16.50 13.11 -1.53
N PHE A 76 -16.00 14.30 -1.25
CA PHE A 76 -16.45 15.08 -0.09
C PHE A 76 -17.87 15.63 -0.25
N GLY A 77 -18.30 15.92 -1.49
CA GLY A 77 -19.65 16.34 -1.81
C GLY A 77 -20.76 15.35 -1.40
N GLN A 78 -20.42 14.07 -1.21
CA GLN A 78 -21.35 13.09 -0.65
C GLN A 78 -21.86 13.50 0.73
N GLY A 79 -21.05 14.20 1.54
CA GLY A 79 -21.42 14.72 2.85
C GLY A 79 -22.63 15.67 2.83
N ARG A 80 -23.03 16.21 1.66
CA ARG A 80 -24.23 17.05 1.50
C ARG A 80 -25.54 16.25 1.45
N THR A 81 -25.47 14.96 1.12
CA THR A 81 -26.65 14.12 0.85
C THR A 81 -26.77 12.89 1.73
N LEU A 82 -25.69 12.46 2.35
CA LEU A 82 -25.68 11.34 3.28
C LEU A 82 -26.56 11.64 4.49
N LYS A 83 -27.37 10.66 4.89
CA LYS A 83 -28.29 10.75 6.04
C LYS A 83 -27.89 9.81 7.18
N GLU A 84 -27.10 8.79 6.86
CA GLU A 84 -26.61 7.84 7.85
C GLU A 84 -25.30 8.33 8.45
N GLU A 85 -25.25 8.44 9.75
CA GLU A 85 -24.08 8.85 10.49
C GLU A 85 -23.34 7.64 11.08
N PRO A 86 -22.01 7.72 11.25
CA PRO A 86 -21.25 6.70 11.97
C PRO A 86 -21.72 6.54 13.40
N ALA A 87 -21.79 5.28 13.87
CA ALA A 87 -22.38 4.94 15.16
C ALA A 87 -21.66 5.60 16.37
N ASP A 88 -20.38 5.89 16.23
CA ASP A 88 -19.56 6.55 17.26
C ASP A 88 -19.72 8.07 17.29
N GLN A 89 -20.38 8.65 16.27
CA GLN A 89 -20.74 10.07 16.24
C GLN A 89 -22.23 10.30 16.48
N ALA A 90 -23.10 9.39 16.06
CA ALA A 90 -24.53 9.58 15.99
C ALA A 90 -25.21 10.01 17.31
N ASN A 91 -24.60 9.67 18.46
CA ASN A 91 -25.13 10.03 19.79
C ASN A 91 -24.56 11.34 20.36
N ILE A 92 -23.63 12.00 19.66
CA ILE A 92 -23.09 13.29 20.11
C ILE A 92 -24.14 14.37 19.79
N PRO A 93 -24.52 15.21 20.75
CA PRO A 93 -25.53 16.27 20.53
C PRO A 93 -25.04 17.33 19.53
N HIS A 94 -25.98 18.05 18.94
CA HIS A 94 -25.73 19.23 18.12
C HIS A 94 -25.79 20.53 18.97
N PRO A 95 -25.07 21.62 18.59
CA PRO A 95 -24.22 21.73 17.38
C PRO A 95 -22.89 20.99 17.52
N ARG A 96 -22.45 20.36 16.42
CA ARG A 96 -21.16 19.67 16.31
C ARG A 96 -20.19 20.49 15.48
N LEU A 97 -19.07 20.85 16.08
CA LEU A 97 -17.95 21.53 15.43
C LEU A 97 -16.85 20.52 15.17
N GLY A 98 -16.63 20.16 13.90
CA GLY A 98 -15.78 19.02 13.54
C GLY A 98 -14.42 19.42 13.00
N PHE A 99 -13.41 18.60 13.30
CA PHE A 99 -12.08 18.62 12.71
C PHE A 99 -11.65 17.19 12.40
N PHE A 100 -11.06 16.96 11.23
CA PHE A 100 -10.30 15.74 10.98
C PHE A 100 -8.88 16.04 10.52
N GLY A 101 -7.93 15.24 10.98
CA GLY A 101 -6.53 15.32 10.62
C GLY A 101 -5.62 14.93 11.77
N VAL A 102 -4.32 15.01 11.52
CA VAL A 102 -3.33 14.73 12.55
C VAL A 102 -3.42 15.78 13.67
N ILE A 103 -3.51 15.29 14.91
CA ILE A 103 -3.50 16.10 16.13
C ILE A 103 -2.06 16.11 16.64
N ASP A 104 -1.36 17.22 16.44
CA ASP A 104 0.05 17.40 16.81
C ASP A 104 0.35 18.84 17.26
N GLU A 105 1.61 19.24 17.29
CA GLU A 105 2.06 20.58 17.69
C GLU A 105 1.49 21.75 16.86
N ARG A 106 0.80 21.45 15.77
CA ARG A 106 0.14 22.45 14.93
C ARG A 106 -1.26 22.82 15.40
N MET A 107 -1.84 22.04 16.31
CA MET A 107 -3.16 22.32 16.88
C MET A 107 -3.09 23.31 18.04
N ASP A 108 -3.96 24.28 18.04
CA ASP A 108 -4.11 25.24 19.16
C ASP A 108 -4.99 24.62 20.25
N ILE A 109 -4.32 24.01 21.20
CA ILE A 109 -4.96 23.28 22.32
C ILE A 109 -5.68 24.24 23.26
N GLU A 110 -5.12 25.44 23.48
CA GLU A 110 -5.72 26.47 24.34
C GLU A 110 -6.99 27.03 23.72
N LEU A 111 -6.99 27.24 22.39
CA LEU A 111 -8.18 27.65 21.63
C LEU A 111 -9.30 26.60 21.75
N LEU A 112 -8.99 25.31 21.59
CA LEU A 112 -9.97 24.24 21.75
C LEU A 112 -10.58 24.23 23.16
N ALA A 113 -9.75 24.34 24.21
CA ALA A 113 -10.18 24.42 25.59
C ALA A 113 -11.08 25.64 25.82
N GLY A 114 -10.67 26.80 25.32
CA GLY A 114 -11.44 28.06 25.46
C GLY A 114 -12.81 28.01 24.76
N ILE A 115 -12.91 27.40 23.60
CA ILE A 115 -14.20 27.22 22.90
C ILE A 115 -15.09 26.26 23.70
N ALA A 116 -14.56 25.14 24.19
CA ALA A 116 -15.31 24.16 24.95
C ALA A 116 -15.85 24.74 26.28
N GLU A 117 -15.05 25.56 26.94
CA GLU A 117 -15.42 26.26 28.17
C GLU A 117 -16.47 27.36 27.96
N ALA A 118 -16.29 28.17 26.90
CA ALA A 118 -17.21 29.27 26.57
C ALA A 118 -18.57 28.76 26.07
N ARG A 119 -18.63 27.60 25.46
CA ARG A 119 -19.86 27.01 24.90
C ARG A 119 -19.99 25.54 25.28
N PRO A 120 -20.37 25.25 26.53
CA PRO A 120 -20.58 23.87 26.97
C PRO A 120 -21.73 23.14 26.26
N ASP A 121 -22.58 23.89 25.57
CA ASP A 121 -23.68 23.38 24.73
C ASP A 121 -23.21 22.98 23.32
N TRP A 122 -21.96 23.29 22.92
CA TRP A 122 -21.37 22.86 21.64
C TRP A 122 -20.47 21.64 21.82
N HIS A 123 -20.46 20.76 20.85
CA HIS A 123 -19.66 19.55 20.88
C HIS A 123 -18.54 19.59 19.85
N LEU A 124 -17.29 19.55 20.31
CA LEU A 124 -16.12 19.49 19.44
C LEU A 124 -15.84 18.03 19.08
N VAL A 125 -15.88 17.69 17.78
CA VAL A 125 -15.65 16.34 17.27
C VAL A 125 -14.32 16.29 16.57
N LEU A 126 -13.31 15.63 17.18
CA LEU A 126 -11.94 15.60 16.70
C LEU A 126 -11.58 14.20 16.21
N ILE A 127 -11.27 14.09 14.93
CA ILE A 127 -10.96 12.83 14.23
C ILE A 127 -9.52 12.82 13.77
N GLY A 128 -8.75 11.81 14.19
CA GLY A 128 -7.39 11.59 13.73
C GLY A 128 -6.45 11.05 14.79
N PRO A 129 -5.23 10.66 14.39
CA PRO A 129 -4.23 10.19 15.33
C PRO A 129 -3.59 11.34 16.09
N VAL A 130 -3.30 11.13 17.38
CA VAL A 130 -2.47 12.02 18.19
C VAL A 130 -1.01 11.59 18.02
N VAL A 131 -0.16 12.46 17.49
CA VAL A 131 1.25 12.17 17.25
C VAL A 131 2.14 13.34 17.67
N LYS A 132 3.40 13.07 18.02
CA LYS A 132 4.43 14.05 18.40
C LYS A 132 4.14 14.91 19.63
N ILE A 133 2.97 14.83 20.22
CA ILE A 133 2.61 15.47 21.48
C ILE A 133 2.17 14.42 22.50
N ASP A 134 2.28 14.74 23.78
CA ASP A 134 1.75 13.87 24.83
C ASP A 134 0.21 13.96 24.83
N PRO A 135 -0.53 12.86 24.68
CA PRO A 135 -1.98 12.87 24.75
C PRO A 135 -2.54 13.49 26.06
N ALA A 136 -1.75 13.51 27.14
CA ALA A 136 -2.17 14.07 28.41
C ALA A 136 -2.31 15.62 28.39
N VAL A 137 -1.74 16.30 27.38
CA VAL A 137 -1.90 17.75 27.23
C VAL A 137 -3.22 18.15 26.55
N LEU A 138 -3.94 17.19 25.98
CA LEU A 138 -5.21 17.45 25.31
C LEU A 138 -6.31 17.79 26.32
N PRO A 139 -7.15 18.81 26.06
CA PRO A 139 -8.22 19.21 26.99
C PRO A 139 -9.27 18.10 27.14
N GLN A 140 -9.65 17.81 28.39
CA GLN A 140 -10.57 16.74 28.75
C GLN A 140 -11.90 17.33 29.26
N TYR A 141 -12.62 18.02 28.35
CA TYR A 141 -13.97 18.53 28.63
C TYR A 141 -15.02 17.51 28.15
N GLU A 142 -16.18 17.43 28.84
CA GLU A 142 -17.26 16.49 28.48
C GLU A 142 -17.82 16.73 27.07
N ASN A 143 -17.65 17.92 26.53
CA ASN A 143 -18.09 18.33 25.22
C ASN A 143 -16.96 18.29 24.13
N ILE A 144 -15.81 17.66 24.43
CA ILE A 144 -14.76 17.36 23.42
C ILE A 144 -14.69 15.86 23.21
N HIS A 145 -14.86 15.43 21.96
CA HIS A 145 -14.94 14.02 21.57
C HIS A 145 -13.78 13.66 20.65
N TYR A 146 -12.85 12.82 21.12
CA TYR A 146 -11.73 12.29 20.33
C TYR A 146 -12.12 10.93 19.77
N LEU A 147 -12.43 10.86 18.47
CA LEU A 147 -12.93 9.65 17.83
C LEU A 147 -11.82 8.77 17.20
N GLY A 148 -10.54 9.17 17.34
CA GLY A 148 -9.41 8.45 16.76
C GLY A 148 -9.37 8.50 15.24
N SER A 149 -8.49 7.69 14.62
CA SER A 149 -8.33 7.64 13.17
C SER A 149 -9.53 7.01 12.48
N LYS A 150 -9.90 7.54 11.30
CA LYS A 150 -10.94 7.01 10.41
C LYS A 150 -10.40 6.82 9.02
N ASP A 151 -11.00 5.91 8.27
CA ASP A 151 -10.66 5.70 6.87
C ASP A 151 -11.14 6.90 6.02
N TYR A 152 -10.35 7.27 5.00
CA TYR A 152 -10.66 8.37 4.10
C TYR A 152 -12.07 8.25 3.49
N LYS A 153 -12.44 7.04 3.08
CA LYS A 153 -13.76 6.76 2.48
C LYS A 153 -14.95 7.06 3.39
N ASP A 154 -14.74 7.06 4.72
CA ASP A 154 -15.80 7.26 5.71
C ASP A 154 -15.94 8.74 6.13
N LEU A 155 -14.95 9.59 5.81
CA LEU A 155 -14.95 11.00 6.18
C LEU A 155 -16.18 11.79 5.71
N PRO A 156 -16.76 11.57 4.51
CA PRO A 156 -17.99 12.24 4.11
C PRO A 156 -19.17 11.97 5.03
N ALA A 157 -19.26 10.76 5.61
CA ALA A 157 -20.35 10.42 6.55
C ALA A 157 -20.18 11.13 7.89
N TYR A 158 -18.95 11.32 8.38
CA TYR A 158 -18.69 12.15 9.56
C TYR A 158 -19.01 13.62 9.30
N LEU A 159 -18.56 14.16 8.17
CA LEU A 159 -18.86 15.52 7.76
C LEU A 159 -20.36 15.76 7.63
N ALA A 160 -21.13 14.80 7.12
CA ALA A 160 -22.59 14.94 7.02
C ALA A 160 -23.24 15.32 8.35
N GLY A 161 -22.77 14.74 9.44
CA GLY A 161 -23.27 14.99 10.81
C GLY A 161 -22.71 16.24 11.49
N TRP A 162 -21.83 17.02 10.88
CA TRP A 162 -21.34 18.27 11.49
C TRP A 162 -22.21 19.46 11.10
N ASP A 163 -22.33 20.43 12.01
CA ASP A 163 -22.99 21.69 11.73
C ASP A 163 -21.99 22.73 11.18
N LEU A 164 -20.74 22.65 11.66
CA LEU A 164 -19.65 23.53 11.28
C LEU A 164 -18.33 22.76 11.32
N ALA A 165 -17.39 23.09 10.43
CA ALA A 165 -16.03 22.58 10.47
C ALA A 165 -15.07 23.62 11.05
N ILE A 166 -14.06 23.18 11.78
CA ILE A 166 -13.08 24.06 12.41
C ILE A 166 -11.66 23.75 11.96
N LEU A 167 -10.82 24.78 11.88
CA LEU A 167 -9.39 24.69 11.63
C LEU A 167 -8.63 25.42 12.76
N PRO A 168 -8.52 24.81 13.93
CA PRO A 168 -7.93 25.43 15.12
C PRO A 168 -6.41 25.25 15.11
N PHE A 169 -5.73 25.82 14.13
CA PHE A 169 -4.28 25.73 14.04
C PHE A 169 -3.58 26.78 14.92
N ALA A 170 -2.57 26.34 15.65
CA ALA A 170 -1.66 27.26 16.35
C ALA A 170 -0.90 28.13 15.37
N ARG A 171 -0.71 29.40 15.69
CA ARG A 171 0.06 30.35 14.88
C ARG A 171 1.53 30.34 15.28
N ASN A 172 2.27 29.38 14.75
CA ASN A 172 3.69 29.18 15.06
C ASN A 172 4.52 28.95 13.77
N GLU A 173 5.82 28.72 13.90
CA GLU A 173 6.68 28.51 12.74
C GLU A 173 6.29 27.29 11.90
N SER A 174 5.75 26.23 12.49
CA SER A 174 5.36 25.00 11.75
C SER A 174 4.07 25.19 10.95
N THR A 175 3.24 26.19 11.30
CA THR A 175 1.98 26.50 10.61
C THR A 175 2.08 27.72 9.68
N ARG A 176 3.22 28.42 9.70
CA ARG A 176 3.41 29.69 8.97
C ARG A 176 3.22 29.56 7.45
N PHE A 177 3.56 28.39 6.88
CA PHE A 177 3.55 28.16 5.45
C PHE A 177 2.67 26.96 5.05
N ILE A 178 1.78 26.51 5.93
CA ILE A 178 0.86 25.41 5.60
C ILE A 178 -0.28 25.89 4.71
N SER A 179 -0.68 25.04 3.76
CA SER A 179 -1.90 25.19 2.97
C SER A 179 -2.81 24.01 3.28
N PRO A 180 -3.76 24.17 4.24
CA PRO A 180 -4.55 23.05 4.74
C PRO A 180 -5.48 22.46 3.68
N THR A 181 -5.26 21.21 3.29
CA THR A 181 -6.12 20.44 2.36
C THR A 181 -7.56 20.37 2.84
N LYS A 182 -7.75 20.43 4.15
CA LYS A 182 -9.06 20.34 4.81
C LYS A 182 -10.00 21.48 4.49
N THR A 183 -9.44 22.65 4.18
CA THR A 183 -10.27 23.82 3.83
C THR A 183 -11.20 23.54 2.64
N PRO A 184 -10.70 23.16 1.45
CA PRO A 184 -11.56 22.83 0.33
C PRO A 184 -12.35 21.53 0.55
N GLU A 185 -11.85 20.57 1.35
CA GLU A 185 -12.57 19.34 1.67
C GLU A 185 -13.87 19.62 2.48
N TYR A 186 -13.79 20.48 3.50
CA TYR A 186 -14.94 20.90 4.28
C TYR A 186 -15.94 21.71 3.46
N LEU A 187 -15.44 22.62 2.64
CA LEU A 187 -16.27 23.41 1.73
C LEU A 187 -16.98 22.52 0.70
N ALA A 188 -16.30 21.52 0.14
CA ALA A 188 -16.91 20.56 -0.78
C ALA A 188 -18.04 19.76 -0.12
N ALA A 189 -17.91 19.43 1.16
CA ALA A 189 -18.99 18.82 1.94
C ALA A 189 -20.11 19.80 2.31
N GLY A 190 -20.02 21.06 1.89
CA GLY A 190 -21.02 22.08 2.17
C GLY A 190 -21.04 22.54 3.62
N LYS A 191 -19.94 22.41 4.36
CA LYS A 191 -19.84 22.83 5.75
C LYS A 191 -19.30 24.24 5.86
N PRO A 192 -19.95 25.15 6.62
CA PRO A 192 -19.35 26.40 7.03
C PRO A 192 -18.04 26.13 7.77
N VAL A 193 -17.07 27.01 7.62
CA VAL A 193 -15.72 26.83 8.20
C VAL A 193 -15.29 28.04 8.98
N VAL A 194 -14.75 27.82 10.19
CA VAL A 194 -14.02 28.83 10.96
C VAL A 194 -12.57 28.38 11.14
N SER A 195 -11.63 29.26 10.87
CA SER A 195 -10.19 28.98 10.94
C SER A 195 -9.47 30.06 11.73
N THR A 196 -8.37 29.67 12.38
CA THR A 196 -7.35 30.66 12.77
C THR A 196 -6.73 31.32 11.53
N SER A 197 -6.07 32.47 11.69
CA SER A 197 -5.53 33.28 10.60
C SER A 197 -4.31 32.64 9.92
N ILE A 198 -4.45 31.41 9.48
CA ILE A 198 -3.47 30.75 8.61
C ILE A 198 -3.47 31.45 7.26
N ARG A 199 -2.28 31.86 6.81
CA ARG A 199 -2.15 32.74 5.64
C ARG A 199 -2.82 32.22 4.37
N ASP A 200 -2.66 30.92 4.07
CA ASP A 200 -3.25 30.28 2.89
C ASP A 200 -4.73 29.90 3.10
N VAL A 201 -5.28 30.11 4.29
CA VAL A 201 -6.73 30.08 4.53
C VAL A 201 -7.31 31.49 4.44
N VAL A 202 -6.64 32.50 5.02
CA VAL A 202 -7.05 33.91 4.86
C VAL A 202 -7.13 34.26 3.37
N ARG A 203 -6.13 33.87 2.60
CA ARG A 203 -6.07 34.04 1.14
C ARG A 203 -6.03 32.69 0.43
N PRO A 204 -7.00 32.32 -0.39
CA PRO A 204 -8.13 33.17 -0.89
C PRO A 204 -9.44 33.05 -0.09
N TYR A 205 -9.59 32.05 0.79
CA TYR A 205 -10.88 31.64 1.34
C TYR A 205 -11.52 32.71 2.25
N GLY A 206 -10.72 33.35 3.13
CA GLY A 206 -11.17 34.44 3.99
C GLY A 206 -11.54 35.67 3.19
N ASP A 207 -10.68 36.10 2.23
CA ASP A 207 -10.87 37.27 1.38
C ASP A 207 -12.15 37.15 0.53
N LEU A 208 -12.47 35.94 0.06
CA LEU A 208 -13.68 35.63 -0.69
C LEU A 208 -14.90 35.35 0.20
N LYS A 209 -14.74 35.47 1.52
CA LYS A 209 -15.79 35.21 2.52
C LYS A 209 -16.42 33.78 2.39
N LEU A 210 -15.58 32.81 2.06
CA LEU A 210 -15.95 31.40 2.03
C LEU A 210 -15.68 30.73 3.39
N VAL A 211 -14.69 31.26 4.13
CA VAL A 211 -14.25 30.82 5.47
C VAL A 211 -14.21 32.04 6.39
N ARG A 212 -14.62 31.89 7.64
CA ARG A 212 -14.49 32.93 8.66
C ARG A 212 -13.17 32.76 9.42
N ILE A 213 -12.56 33.88 9.80
CA ILE A 213 -11.25 33.91 10.46
C ILE A 213 -11.40 34.47 11.86
N ALA A 214 -10.85 33.76 12.85
CA ALA A 214 -10.85 34.14 14.26
C ALA A 214 -9.63 33.56 14.96
N ASP A 215 -9.02 34.28 15.87
CA ASP A 215 -7.74 33.92 16.49
C ASP A 215 -7.80 33.73 18.01
N THR A 216 -8.89 34.12 18.66
CA THR A 216 -9.13 33.89 20.08
C THR A 216 -10.41 33.07 20.27
N ALA A 217 -10.59 32.47 21.42
CA ALA A 217 -11.79 31.68 21.73
C ALA A 217 -13.07 32.52 21.63
N GLU A 218 -13.04 33.77 22.11
CA GLU A 218 -14.17 34.70 22.05
C GLU A 218 -14.52 35.06 20.62
N GLU A 219 -13.51 35.42 19.79
CA GLU A 219 -13.70 35.70 18.37
C GLU A 219 -14.20 34.46 17.63
N PHE A 220 -13.66 33.29 17.96
CA PHE A 220 -14.02 32.02 17.34
C PHE A 220 -15.49 31.65 17.61
N VAL A 221 -15.96 31.84 18.83
CA VAL A 221 -17.37 31.63 19.19
C VAL A 221 -18.27 32.56 18.38
N VAL A 222 -17.94 33.85 18.31
CA VAL A 222 -18.72 34.84 17.53
C VAL A 222 -18.73 34.47 16.02
N ALA A 223 -17.57 34.10 15.49
CA ALA A 223 -17.46 33.70 14.08
C ALA A 223 -18.26 32.43 13.77
N ALA A 224 -18.25 31.47 14.69
CA ALA A 224 -19.00 30.21 14.56
C ALA A 224 -20.51 30.44 14.66
N GLU A 225 -20.99 31.27 15.58
CA GLU A 225 -22.40 31.68 15.66
C GLU A 225 -22.88 32.33 14.36
N GLN A 226 -22.09 33.24 13.83
CA GLN A 226 -22.39 33.88 12.55
C GLN A 226 -22.37 32.87 11.39
N ALA A 227 -21.39 31.96 11.36
CA ALA A 227 -21.31 30.93 10.32
C ALA A 227 -22.53 30.01 10.30
N LEU A 228 -22.98 29.57 11.48
CA LEU A 228 -24.17 28.73 11.63
C LEU A 228 -25.47 29.44 11.19
N GLN A 229 -25.54 30.77 11.29
CA GLN A 229 -26.71 31.56 10.92
C GLN A 229 -26.69 32.04 9.47
N GLU A 230 -25.54 32.47 8.98
CA GLU A 230 -25.41 33.22 7.72
C GLU A 230 -24.86 32.37 6.58
N ASP A 231 -23.96 31.42 6.86
CA ASP A 231 -23.28 30.62 5.81
C ASP A 231 -24.11 29.38 5.46
N THR A 232 -25.33 29.61 5.02
CA THR A 232 -26.32 28.57 4.70
C THR A 232 -26.55 28.45 3.18
N PRO A 233 -27.07 27.35 2.68
CA PRO A 233 -27.44 27.25 1.25
C PRO A 233 -28.41 28.36 0.82
N ALA A 234 -29.33 28.78 1.67
CA ALA A 234 -30.31 29.82 1.38
C ALA A 234 -29.72 31.22 1.21
N SER A 235 -28.55 31.50 1.81
CA SER A 235 -27.85 32.77 1.70
C SER A 235 -27.04 32.93 0.41
N GLY A 236 -26.99 31.91 -0.43
CA GLY A 236 -26.13 31.85 -1.63
C GLY A 236 -24.64 31.64 -1.33
N TRP A 237 -24.26 31.38 -0.08
CA TRP A 237 -22.89 31.06 0.30
C TRP A 237 -22.40 29.80 -0.40
N LEU A 238 -23.20 28.71 -0.40
CA LEU A 238 -22.82 27.44 -1.02
C LEU A 238 -22.60 27.57 -2.54
N SER A 239 -23.36 28.42 -3.23
CA SER A 239 -23.15 28.67 -4.67
C SER A 239 -21.82 29.37 -4.93
N ARG A 240 -21.36 30.27 -4.02
CA ARG A 240 -20.03 30.87 -4.13
C ARG A 240 -18.91 29.85 -3.87
N VAL A 241 -19.13 28.94 -2.91
CA VAL A 241 -18.22 27.82 -2.63
C VAL A 241 -18.08 26.96 -3.88
N ASP A 242 -19.19 26.55 -4.49
CA ASP A 242 -19.18 25.67 -5.66
C ASP A 242 -18.46 26.32 -6.85
N ALA A 243 -18.75 27.59 -7.13
CA ALA A 243 -18.06 28.35 -8.18
C ALA A 243 -16.54 28.48 -7.94
N PHE A 244 -16.10 28.52 -6.70
CA PHE A 244 -14.67 28.52 -6.36
C PHE A 244 -14.06 27.13 -6.55
N LEU A 245 -14.74 26.08 -6.08
CA LEU A 245 -14.23 24.71 -6.14
C LEU A 245 -14.12 24.16 -7.58
N GLU A 246 -14.94 24.66 -8.51
CA GLU A 246 -14.83 24.33 -9.94
C GLU A 246 -13.46 24.72 -10.54
N GLN A 247 -12.75 25.66 -9.91
CA GLN A 247 -11.45 26.16 -10.39
C GLN A 247 -10.24 25.43 -9.79
N ILE A 248 -10.45 24.54 -8.82
CA ILE A 248 -9.36 23.87 -8.06
C ILE A 248 -9.49 22.34 -8.07
N SER A 249 -9.60 21.73 -9.24
CA SER A 249 -9.61 20.27 -9.36
C SER A 249 -8.19 19.68 -9.47
N TRP A 250 -8.03 18.43 -9.04
CA TRP A 250 -6.75 17.72 -9.22
C TRP A 250 -6.34 17.59 -10.70
N ASP A 251 -7.31 17.45 -11.62
CA ASP A 251 -7.04 17.33 -13.05
C ASP A 251 -6.48 18.65 -13.61
N TRP A 252 -7.03 19.79 -13.18
CA TRP A 252 -6.52 21.10 -13.57
C TRP A 252 -5.09 21.32 -13.03
N THR A 253 -4.88 21.04 -11.75
CA THR A 253 -3.57 21.19 -11.09
C THR A 253 -2.53 20.33 -11.78
N TRP A 254 -2.84 19.05 -12.02
CA TRP A 254 -1.93 18.14 -12.71
C TRP A 254 -1.66 18.56 -14.15
N GLY A 255 -2.69 18.94 -14.91
CA GLY A 255 -2.53 19.46 -16.28
C GLY A 255 -1.58 20.64 -16.35
N SER A 256 -1.74 21.60 -15.42
CA SER A 256 -0.88 22.78 -15.33
C SER A 256 0.56 22.43 -14.95
N MET A 257 0.77 21.52 -14.00
CA MET A 257 2.09 21.00 -13.64
C MET A 257 2.76 20.32 -14.84
N MET A 258 2.03 19.47 -15.57
CA MET A 258 2.56 18.74 -16.73
C MET A 258 3.01 19.67 -17.86
N GLN A 259 2.27 20.73 -18.18
CA GLN A 259 2.68 21.72 -19.17
C GLN A 259 4.02 22.39 -18.84
N LEU A 260 4.22 22.74 -17.56
CA LEU A 260 5.49 23.32 -17.10
C LEU A 260 6.63 22.30 -17.21
N ILE A 261 6.37 21.04 -16.86
CA ILE A 261 7.36 19.95 -16.94
C ILE A 261 7.77 19.73 -18.41
N GLU A 262 6.82 19.61 -19.32
CA GLU A 262 7.08 19.42 -20.74
C GLU A 262 7.87 20.61 -21.33
N SER A 263 7.53 21.83 -20.95
CA SER A 263 8.26 23.04 -21.35
C SER A 263 9.70 23.06 -20.83
N ALA A 264 9.92 22.59 -19.60
CA ALA A 264 11.26 22.48 -19.03
C ALA A 264 12.12 21.43 -19.76
N ILE A 265 11.53 20.28 -20.10
CA ILE A 265 12.20 19.22 -20.87
C ILE A 265 12.58 19.75 -22.25
N ALA A 266 11.67 20.37 -22.98
CA ALA A 266 11.94 20.95 -24.31
C ALA A 266 13.05 22.02 -24.27
N THR A 267 13.09 22.84 -23.23
CA THR A 267 14.13 23.86 -23.02
C THR A 267 15.49 23.23 -22.77
N THR A 268 15.56 22.14 -21.98
CA THR A 268 16.79 21.42 -21.68
C THR A 268 17.36 20.77 -22.96
N GLN A 269 16.53 20.17 -23.78
CA GLN A 269 16.92 19.56 -25.06
C GLN A 269 17.46 20.59 -26.06
N ASN A 270 16.82 21.75 -26.17
CA ASN A 270 17.29 22.84 -27.05
C ASN A 270 18.60 23.48 -26.59
N THR A 271 18.86 23.52 -25.27
CA THR A 271 20.10 24.08 -24.70
C THR A 271 21.29 23.14 -24.94
N THR A 272 21.06 21.84 -24.96
CA THR A 272 22.07 20.81 -25.28
C THR A 272 22.53 20.92 -26.73
N ILE A 273 21.64 21.31 -27.64
CA ILE A 273 21.94 21.50 -29.09
C ILE A 273 22.71 22.80 -29.34
N ASN A 274 22.49 23.86 -28.55
CA ASN A 274 23.02 25.21 -28.82
C ASN A 274 24.19 25.70 -27.93
N GLY A 275 24.68 24.89 -26.99
CA GLY A 275 25.94 25.11 -26.25
C GLY A 275 25.98 26.35 -25.35
N LYS A 276 24.86 26.89 -24.87
CA LYS A 276 24.81 28.01 -23.93
C LYS A 276 24.14 27.63 -22.62
N ASN A 277 24.93 27.52 -21.57
CA ASN A 277 24.47 27.39 -20.19
C ASN A 277 23.82 28.70 -19.70
N GLY A 278 22.53 28.83 -19.86
CA GLY A 278 21.74 29.93 -19.31
C GLY A 278 20.33 29.46 -18.99
N LYS A 279 19.96 29.45 -17.70
CA LYS A 279 18.57 29.24 -17.28
C LYS A 279 17.75 30.49 -17.66
N SER A 280 17.04 30.46 -18.77
CA SER A 280 16.09 31.53 -19.13
C SER A 280 14.75 31.25 -18.43
N PRO A 281 14.02 32.31 -18.00
CA PRO A 281 12.66 32.17 -17.49
C PRO A 281 11.76 31.53 -18.54
N ILE A 282 10.97 30.58 -18.13
CA ILE A 282 9.96 29.93 -18.98
C ILE A 282 8.78 30.88 -19.12
N SER A 283 8.24 31.07 -20.34
CA SER A 283 7.08 31.92 -20.59
C SER A 283 5.89 31.55 -19.70
N THR A 284 5.32 32.56 -19.04
CA THR A 284 4.25 32.41 -18.03
C THR A 284 2.84 32.52 -18.61
N ASP A 285 2.67 32.47 -19.94
CA ASP A 285 1.34 32.40 -20.52
C ASP A 285 0.73 31.01 -20.21
N ILE A 286 0.08 30.93 -19.05
CA ILE A 286 -0.76 29.76 -18.69
C ILE A 286 -2.03 29.91 -19.52
N PRO A 287 -2.31 29.04 -20.50
CA PRO A 287 -3.57 29.09 -21.23
C PRO A 287 -4.72 28.80 -20.27
N GLU A 288 -5.87 29.46 -20.53
CA GLU A 288 -7.13 29.04 -19.90
C GLU A 288 -7.31 27.54 -20.02
N ALA A 289 -7.80 26.90 -18.94
CA ALA A 289 -7.91 25.46 -18.77
C ALA A 289 -8.29 24.74 -20.08
N PRO A 290 -7.45 23.81 -20.58
CA PRO A 290 -7.80 23.09 -21.79
C PRO A 290 -9.01 22.21 -21.51
N SER A 291 -10.12 22.54 -22.15
CA SER A 291 -11.18 21.57 -22.36
C SER A 291 -10.59 20.44 -23.20
N ILE A 292 -10.59 19.20 -22.64
CA ILE A 292 -10.26 17.97 -23.34
C ILE A 292 -8.82 17.48 -23.09
N ILE A 293 -8.70 16.43 -22.33
CA ILE A 293 -7.62 15.45 -22.46
C ILE A 293 -7.58 15.03 -23.93
N THR A 294 -6.61 15.53 -24.66
CA THR A 294 -6.41 15.09 -26.05
C THR A 294 -6.04 13.62 -26.01
N ARG A 295 -6.62 12.85 -26.92
CA ARG A 295 -6.50 11.38 -27.09
C ARG A 295 -5.06 10.85 -27.31
N ASP A 296 -4.02 11.64 -27.06
CA ASP A 296 -2.63 11.30 -27.42
C ASP A 296 -1.85 10.54 -26.35
N PHE A 297 -2.36 10.42 -25.10
CA PHE A 297 -1.80 9.56 -24.08
C PHE A 297 -2.49 8.19 -24.09
N ILE A 298 -2.30 7.44 -25.17
CA ILE A 298 -2.74 6.04 -25.21
C ILE A 298 -1.57 5.21 -24.69
N PHE A 299 -1.75 4.56 -23.55
CA PHE A 299 -0.93 3.42 -23.18
C PHE A 299 -1.34 2.22 -24.05
N ASP A 300 -0.36 1.47 -24.52
CA ASP A 300 -0.63 0.23 -25.22
C ASP A 300 -1.27 -0.79 -24.28
N TYR A 301 -0.80 -0.82 -23.04
CA TYR A 301 -1.28 -1.78 -22.03
C TYR A 301 -1.54 -1.10 -20.67
N LEU A 302 -2.67 -1.48 -20.07
CA LEU A 302 -2.95 -1.28 -18.63
C LEU A 302 -2.67 -2.61 -17.92
N VAL A 303 -1.71 -2.60 -16.98
CA VAL A 303 -1.38 -3.75 -16.14
C VAL A 303 -1.92 -3.52 -14.74
N VAL A 304 -2.90 -4.32 -14.33
CA VAL A 304 -3.54 -4.24 -13.03
C VAL A 304 -2.86 -5.20 -12.05
N GLY A 305 -2.17 -4.63 -11.07
CA GLY A 305 -1.37 -5.31 -10.05
C GLY A 305 0.14 -5.22 -10.31
N ALA A 306 0.87 -4.69 -9.34
CA ALA A 306 2.33 -4.49 -9.37
C ALA A 306 3.11 -5.63 -8.66
N GLY A 307 2.53 -6.83 -8.56
CA GLY A 307 3.21 -8.04 -8.08
C GLY A 307 4.03 -8.73 -9.17
N PHE A 308 4.52 -9.97 -8.93
CA PHE A 308 5.35 -10.70 -9.88
C PHE A 308 4.76 -10.77 -11.29
N SER A 309 3.52 -11.22 -11.42
CA SER A 309 2.92 -11.42 -12.75
C SER A 309 2.79 -10.11 -13.53
N GLY A 310 2.29 -9.04 -12.90
CA GLY A 310 2.13 -7.75 -13.58
C GLY A 310 3.47 -7.09 -13.91
N SER A 311 4.41 -7.08 -12.96
CA SER A 311 5.72 -6.45 -13.16
C SER A 311 6.54 -7.15 -14.26
N VAL A 312 6.51 -8.48 -14.33
CA VAL A 312 7.18 -9.25 -15.40
C VAL A 312 6.62 -8.90 -16.77
N ILE A 313 5.29 -8.88 -16.91
CA ILE A 313 4.66 -8.56 -18.20
C ILE A 313 4.92 -7.09 -18.57
N ALA A 314 4.79 -6.18 -17.63
CA ALA A 314 5.05 -4.75 -17.86
C ALA A 314 6.48 -4.53 -18.38
N GLU A 315 7.45 -5.14 -17.72
CA GLU A 315 8.86 -5.06 -18.09
C GLU A 315 9.11 -5.66 -19.49
N ARG A 316 8.58 -6.84 -19.77
CA ARG A 316 8.73 -7.47 -21.08
C ARG A 316 8.08 -6.67 -22.21
N LEU A 317 6.86 -6.15 -22.00
CA LEU A 317 6.17 -5.30 -22.98
C LEU A 317 6.96 -4.01 -23.26
N ALA A 318 7.45 -3.38 -22.20
CA ALA A 318 8.19 -2.12 -22.34
C ALA A 318 9.57 -2.33 -22.98
N ARG A 319 10.36 -3.26 -22.43
CA ARG A 319 11.77 -3.45 -22.84
C ARG A 319 11.92 -4.17 -24.19
N ASN A 320 11.13 -5.24 -24.41
CA ASN A 320 11.31 -6.06 -25.60
C ASN A 320 10.38 -5.66 -26.76
N SER A 321 9.19 -5.12 -26.46
CA SER A 321 8.21 -4.76 -27.49
C SER A 321 8.06 -3.24 -27.67
N GLY A 322 8.80 -2.42 -26.90
CA GLY A 322 8.76 -0.96 -26.98
C GLY A 322 7.40 -0.35 -26.62
N LYS A 323 6.51 -1.12 -25.97
CA LYS A 323 5.14 -0.69 -25.64
C LYS A 323 5.11 0.27 -24.46
N LYS A 324 4.18 1.22 -24.49
CA LYS A 324 3.88 2.10 -23.36
C LYS A 324 2.94 1.37 -22.40
N VAL A 325 3.34 1.23 -21.14
CA VAL A 325 2.63 0.43 -20.13
C VAL A 325 2.30 1.29 -18.92
N LEU A 326 1.04 1.29 -18.52
CA LEU A 326 0.60 1.81 -17.23
C LEU A 326 0.39 0.65 -16.27
N VAL A 327 1.12 0.62 -15.17
CA VAL A 327 0.94 -0.34 -14.07
C VAL A 327 0.16 0.34 -12.96
N VAL A 328 -0.94 -0.27 -12.51
CA VAL A 328 -1.74 0.25 -11.39
C VAL A 328 -1.83 -0.77 -10.27
N ASP A 329 -1.76 -0.31 -9.03
CA ASP A 329 -2.01 -1.15 -7.85
C ASP A 329 -2.82 -0.37 -6.81
N LYS A 330 -3.82 -1.02 -6.22
CA LYS A 330 -4.63 -0.45 -5.14
C LYS A 330 -3.84 -0.22 -3.84
N ARG A 331 -2.71 -0.88 -3.67
CA ARG A 331 -1.80 -0.73 -2.54
C ARG A 331 -0.87 0.47 -2.74
N ASN A 332 -0.31 0.94 -1.65
CA ASN A 332 0.67 2.05 -1.64
C ASN A 332 2.10 1.62 -1.95
N HIS A 333 2.31 0.42 -2.49
CA HIS A 333 3.62 -0.15 -2.79
C HIS A 333 3.56 -1.14 -3.96
N ILE A 334 4.67 -1.33 -4.63
CA ILE A 334 4.92 -2.39 -5.62
C ILE A 334 5.28 -3.71 -4.94
N GLY A 335 5.48 -4.77 -5.72
CA GLY A 335 5.91 -6.08 -5.23
C GLY A 335 4.77 -7.01 -4.81
N GLY A 336 3.53 -6.50 -4.74
CA GLY A 336 2.38 -7.31 -4.33
C GLY A 336 2.60 -7.94 -2.96
N ASN A 337 2.36 -9.25 -2.82
CA ASN A 337 2.58 -9.95 -1.56
C ASN A 337 4.06 -10.13 -1.20
N ALA A 338 4.99 -10.02 -2.17
CA ALA A 338 6.42 -10.11 -1.90
C ALA A 338 7.06 -8.79 -1.44
N TYR A 339 6.24 -7.77 -1.19
CA TYR A 339 6.72 -6.48 -0.68
C TYR A 339 7.45 -6.63 0.65
N ASP A 340 8.65 -6.09 0.69
CA ASP A 340 9.48 -5.98 1.88
C ASP A 340 9.90 -4.52 2.11
N HIS A 341 10.21 -4.21 3.35
CA HIS A 341 10.62 -2.86 3.77
C HIS A 341 11.46 -2.92 5.02
N TYR A 342 12.20 -1.86 5.30
CA TYR A 342 12.86 -1.71 6.58
C TYR A 342 11.86 -1.24 7.64
N ASP A 343 11.83 -1.97 8.77
CA ASP A 343 11.04 -1.55 9.92
C ASP A 343 11.65 -0.32 10.63
N ASP A 344 10.99 0.16 11.71
CA ASP A 344 11.45 1.34 12.47
C ASP A 344 12.82 1.14 13.13
N HIS A 345 13.35 -0.07 13.12
CA HIS A 345 14.65 -0.43 13.67
C HIS A 345 15.70 -0.71 12.58
N GLY A 346 15.35 -0.56 11.31
CA GLY A 346 16.26 -0.80 10.19
C GLY A 346 16.45 -2.27 9.84
N ILE A 347 15.53 -3.15 10.25
CA ILE A 347 15.53 -4.58 9.89
C ILE A 347 14.63 -4.76 8.68
N LEU A 348 15.14 -5.42 7.63
CA LEU A 348 14.37 -5.74 6.44
C LEU A 348 13.36 -6.85 6.75
N VAL A 349 12.08 -6.52 6.66
CA VAL A 349 10.95 -7.42 6.96
C VAL A 349 10.01 -7.57 5.77
N HIS A 350 9.40 -8.74 5.61
CA HIS A 350 8.38 -8.96 4.61
C HIS A 350 7.01 -8.64 5.21
N LYS A 351 6.27 -7.72 4.61
CA LYS A 351 4.99 -7.25 5.14
C LYS A 351 3.91 -8.34 5.18
N TYR A 352 3.94 -9.25 4.23
CA TYR A 352 2.92 -10.27 4.03
C TYR A 352 3.47 -11.70 4.27
N GLY A 353 4.26 -11.85 5.32
CA GLY A 353 4.89 -13.12 5.67
C GLY A 353 6.09 -13.49 4.80
N PRO A 354 6.80 -14.59 5.12
CA PRO A 354 8.04 -14.95 4.45
C PRO A 354 7.80 -15.31 2.99
N HIS A 355 8.57 -14.70 2.13
CA HIS A 355 8.68 -15.03 0.72
C HIS A 355 10.10 -15.53 0.47
N ILE A 356 10.25 -16.78 0.08
CA ILE A 356 11.54 -17.43 -0.20
C ILE A 356 11.54 -17.81 -1.67
N PHE A 357 12.52 -17.32 -2.43
CA PHE A 357 12.62 -17.66 -3.84
C PHE A 357 13.32 -18.99 -4.04
N HIS A 358 12.66 -19.88 -4.75
CA HIS A 358 13.17 -21.17 -5.18
C HIS A 358 12.60 -21.52 -6.55
N THR A 359 13.37 -22.17 -7.38
CA THR A 359 12.96 -22.66 -8.69
C THR A 359 13.91 -23.71 -9.23
N SER A 360 13.41 -24.62 -10.04
CA SER A 360 14.24 -25.51 -10.89
C SER A 360 14.32 -25.00 -12.35
N SER A 361 13.62 -23.91 -12.66
CA SER A 361 13.66 -23.28 -13.98
C SER A 361 14.85 -22.32 -14.12
N ARG A 362 15.80 -22.67 -14.96
CA ARG A 362 16.90 -21.78 -15.31
C ARG A 362 16.40 -20.50 -15.99
N GLU A 363 15.40 -20.60 -16.87
CA GLU A 363 14.81 -19.44 -17.56
C GLU A 363 14.30 -18.38 -16.57
N VAL A 364 13.57 -18.83 -15.52
CA VAL A 364 13.05 -17.94 -14.48
C VAL A 364 14.16 -17.33 -13.64
N PHE A 365 15.15 -18.14 -13.25
CA PHE A 365 16.28 -17.66 -12.48
C PHE A 365 17.12 -16.64 -13.25
N ASP A 366 17.51 -16.96 -14.48
CA ASP A 366 18.29 -16.08 -15.36
C ASP A 366 17.53 -14.78 -15.66
N TYR A 367 16.20 -14.85 -15.82
CA TYR A 367 15.37 -13.67 -16.03
C TYR A 367 15.39 -12.72 -14.83
N LEU A 368 15.12 -13.21 -13.62
CA LEU A 368 15.11 -12.39 -12.42
C LEU A 368 16.49 -11.88 -12.02
N SER A 369 17.55 -12.62 -12.37
CA SER A 369 18.95 -12.23 -12.13
C SER A 369 19.38 -10.94 -12.84
N GLN A 370 18.60 -10.49 -13.84
CA GLN A 370 18.82 -9.18 -14.49
C GLN A 370 18.47 -8.00 -13.56
N PHE A 371 17.69 -8.23 -12.51
CA PHE A 371 17.14 -7.17 -11.65
C PHE A 371 17.65 -7.21 -10.22
N THR A 372 18.33 -8.28 -9.82
CA THR A 372 18.89 -8.41 -8.48
C THR A 372 20.11 -9.34 -8.46
N PRO A 373 21.14 -9.02 -7.70
CA PRO A 373 22.10 -10.03 -7.25
C PRO A 373 21.44 -10.93 -6.20
N TRP A 374 21.90 -12.18 -6.11
CA TRP A 374 21.34 -13.17 -5.23
C TRP A 374 22.26 -13.50 -4.06
N ARG A 375 21.68 -13.69 -2.89
CA ARG A 375 22.28 -14.36 -1.75
C ARG A 375 21.81 -15.82 -1.73
N SER A 376 22.73 -16.77 -1.80
CA SER A 376 22.40 -18.20 -1.66
C SER A 376 21.71 -18.43 -0.31
N TYR A 377 20.58 -19.13 -0.33
CA TYR A 377 19.80 -19.39 0.87
C TYR A 377 19.00 -20.68 0.74
N GLU A 378 19.31 -21.67 1.56
CA GLU A 378 18.54 -22.89 1.70
C GLU A 378 17.58 -22.75 2.87
N HIS A 379 16.30 -22.98 2.63
CA HIS A 379 15.27 -22.80 3.64
C HIS A 379 15.12 -24.03 4.53
N HIS A 380 15.20 -23.80 5.83
CA HIS A 380 15.02 -24.81 6.86
C HIS A 380 13.88 -24.41 7.78
N VAL A 381 13.01 -25.38 8.11
CA VAL A 381 11.85 -25.18 8.98
C VAL A 381 11.89 -26.21 10.11
N LEU A 382 11.58 -25.76 11.32
CA LEU A 382 11.29 -26.66 12.44
C LEU A 382 9.80 -26.68 12.73
N ALA A 383 9.31 -27.75 13.32
CA ALA A 383 7.98 -27.85 13.89
C ALA A 383 8.06 -28.05 15.41
N SER A 384 7.23 -27.35 16.16
CA SER A 384 7.02 -27.58 17.60
C SER A 384 6.00 -28.68 17.76
N VAL A 385 6.45 -29.87 18.17
CA VAL A 385 5.62 -31.06 18.33
C VAL A 385 5.99 -31.74 19.65
N ASP A 386 5.00 -31.99 20.48
CA ASP A 386 5.17 -32.66 21.80
C ASP A 386 6.28 -31.95 22.65
N GLY A 387 6.34 -30.62 22.62
CA GLY A 387 7.34 -29.84 23.36
C GLY A 387 8.76 -29.88 22.78
N GLN A 388 8.95 -30.48 21.61
CA GLN A 388 10.24 -30.60 20.93
C GLN A 388 10.23 -29.82 19.61
N LEU A 389 11.38 -29.23 19.26
CA LEU A 389 11.60 -28.63 17.94
C LEU A 389 12.25 -29.68 17.02
N VAL A 390 11.53 -30.11 16.00
CA VAL A 390 11.99 -31.17 15.07
C VAL A 390 11.95 -30.67 13.62
N PRO A 391 12.84 -31.14 12.74
CA PRO A 391 12.83 -30.74 11.34
C PRO A 391 11.52 -31.05 10.61
N ILE A 392 11.12 -30.15 9.69
CA ILE A 392 10.11 -30.39 8.68
C ILE A 392 10.62 -29.89 7.32
N PRO A 393 10.54 -30.69 6.23
CA PRO A 393 9.85 -32.00 6.05
C PRO A 393 10.34 -33.09 6.99
N ILE A 394 9.42 -34.00 7.33
CA ILE A 394 9.73 -35.16 8.19
C ILE A 394 10.91 -35.95 7.59
N ASN A 395 11.99 -36.09 8.34
CA ASN A 395 13.21 -36.79 7.95
C ASN A 395 13.74 -37.72 9.06
N LEU A 396 14.91 -38.29 8.85
CA LEU A 396 15.56 -39.20 9.83
C LEU A 396 15.74 -38.54 11.20
N ASP A 397 16.16 -37.25 11.24
CA ASP A 397 16.37 -36.52 12.51
C ASP A 397 15.05 -36.21 13.20
N THR A 398 13.96 -35.99 12.43
CA THR A 398 12.60 -35.83 12.98
C THR A 398 12.18 -37.05 13.77
N ILE A 399 12.30 -38.24 13.16
CA ILE A 399 11.89 -39.49 13.78
C ILE A 399 12.78 -39.81 14.99
N ASN A 400 14.10 -39.74 14.81
CA ASN A 400 15.05 -40.04 15.88
C ASN A 400 14.82 -39.16 17.11
N LYS A 401 14.62 -37.83 16.88
CA LYS A 401 14.39 -36.90 17.98
C LYS A 401 13.03 -37.09 18.64
N LEU A 402 11.97 -37.21 17.84
CA LEU A 402 10.59 -37.28 18.34
C LEU A 402 10.37 -38.54 19.22
N TYR A 403 10.92 -39.68 18.80
CA TYR A 403 10.73 -40.96 19.46
C TYR A 403 11.91 -41.40 20.34
N GLY A 404 12.96 -40.57 20.46
CA GLY A 404 14.18 -40.94 21.21
C GLY A 404 14.92 -42.15 20.61
N MET A 405 14.83 -42.30 19.27
CA MET A 405 15.45 -43.40 18.54
C MET A 405 16.82 -43.01 17.98
N ASN A 406 17.55 -44.00 17.49
CA ASN A 406 18.82 -43.79 16.78
C ASN A 406 18.86 -44.67 15.51
N LEU A 407 17.88 -44.47 14.65
CA LEU A 407 17.74 -45.16 13.38
C LEU A 407 18.76 -44.65 12.36
N ASN A 408 19.19 -45.54 11.47
CA ASN A 408 19.86 -45.19 10.22
C ASN A 408 18.81 -45.05 9.08
N SER A 409 19.24 -44.66 7.87
CA SER A 409 18.34 -44.45 6.74
C SER A 409 17.53 -45.71 6.34
N PHE A 410 18.09 -46.92 6.43
CA PHE A 410 17.39 -48.16 6.16
C PHE A 410 16.30 -48.42 7.19
N GLN A 411 16.65 -48.30 8.46
CA GLN A 411 15.71 -48.46 9.55
C GLN A 411 14.60 -47.39 9.55
N ALA A 412 14.89 -46.17 9.10
CA ALA A 412 13.88 -45.15 8.93
C ALA A 412 12.89 -45.52 7.81
N GLU A 413 13.36 -46.14 6.73
CA GLU A 413 12.49 -46.62 5.66
C GLU A 413 11.58 -47.75 6.16
N GLU A 414 12.13 -48.73 6.91
CA GLU A 414 11.38 -49.79 7.57
C GLU A 414 10.35 -49.23 8.57
N PHE A 415 10.73 -48.19 9.33
CA PHE A 415 9.84 -47.49 10.23
C PHE A 415 8.65 -46.86 9.46
N PHE A 416 8.91 -46.08 8.41
CA PHE A 416 7.82 -45.48 7.62
C PHE A 416 6.92 -46.55 6.98
N GLN A 417 7.49 -47.65 6.47
CA GLN A 417 6.71 -48.75 5.92
C GLN A 417 5.83 -49.41 7.00
N SER A 418 6.32 -49.52 8.25
CA SER A 418 5.58 -50.14 9.35
C SER A 418 4.42 -49.28 9.88
N VAL A 419 4.54 -47.93 9.79
CA VAL A 419 3.50 -47.01 10.27
C VAL A 419 2.58 -46.53 9.15
N ALA A 420 3.00 -46.65 7.90
CA ALA A 420 2.20 -46.27 6.74
C ALA A 420 0.90 -47.10 6.67
N GLU A 421 -0.20 -46.42 6.34
CA GLU A 421 -1.49 -47.08 6.11
C GLU A 421 -1.86 -46.97 4.62
N PRO A 422 -1.58 -48.01 3.82
CA PRO A 422 -1.90 -47.97 2.40
C PRO A 422 -3.39 -47.69 2.14
N ARG A 423 -3.67 -46.80 1.19
CA ARG A 423 -5.01 -46.43 0.75
C ARG A 423 -5.24 -46.95 -0.67
N GLU A 424 -6.35 -47.60 -0.94
CA GLU A 424 -6.70 -48.09 -2.27
C GLU A 424 -6.87 -46.93 -3.27
N HIS A 425 -7.42 -45.80 -2.78
CA HIS A 425 -7.60 -44.58 -3.55
C HIS A 425 -7.08 -43.36 -2.80
N ILE A 426 -6.14 -42.63 -3.38
CA ILE A 426 -5.60 -41.38 -2.85
C ILE A 426 -6.31 -40.19 -3.52
N ARG A 427 -7.26 -39.58 -2.81
CA ARG A 427 -8.08 -38.48 -3.28
C ARG A 427 -7.85 -37.18 -2.50
N THR A 428 -7.61 -37.29 -1.21
CA THR A 428 -7.53 -36.18 -0.27
C THR A 428 -6.10 -35.96 0.24
N SER A 429 -5.87 -34.79 0.83
CA SER A 429 -4.63 -34.49 1.52
C SER A 429 -4.35 -35.42 2.71
N GLU A 430 -5.39 -35.86 3.41
CA GLU A 430 -5.30 -36.85 4.47
C GLU A 430 -4.77 -38.19 3.93
N ASP A 431 -5.37 -38.69 2.83
CA ASP A 431 -4.94 -39.95 2.23
C ASP A 431 -3.46 -39.96 1.86
N VAL A 432 -2.97 -38.83 1.29
CA VAL A 432 -1.55 -38.71 0.92
C VAL A 432 -0.62 -38.84 2.11
N VAL A 433 -0.95 -38.22 3.25
CA VAL A 433 -0.07 -38.20 4.41
C VAL A 433 -0.13 -39.52 5.13
N ILE A 434 -1.33 -40.03 5.44
CA ILE A 434 -1.49 -41.29 6.19
C ILE A 434 -0.89 -42.47 5.41
N SER A 435 -1.03 -42.49 4.08
CA SER A 435 -0.42 -43.51 3.25
C SER A 435 1.11 -43.54 3.27
N LYS A 436 1.76 -42.47 3.74
CA LYS A 436 3.23 -42.32 3.77
C LYS A 436 3.82 -42.44 5.18
N VAL A 437 3.17 -41.80 6.15
CA VAL A 437 3.75 -41.61 7.49
C VAL A 437 2.84 -42.15 8.61
N GLY A 438 1.64 -42.63 8.28
CA GLY A 438 0.68 -43.19 9.24
C GLY A 438 -0.11 -42.13 10.01
N GLN A 439 -1.09 -42.63 10.79
CA GLN A 439 -2.06 -41.78 11.51
C GLN A 439 -1.40 -40.87 12.54
N GLU A 440 -0.45 -41.35 13.32
CA GLU A 440 0.15 -40.61 14.42
C GLU A 440 0.92 -39.37 13.92
N LEU A 441 1.82 -39.54 12.94
CA LEU A 441 2.57 -38.41 12.37
C LEU A 441 1.66 -37.43 11.60
N TYR A 442 0.59 -37.96 10.97
CA TYR A 442 -0.44 -37.13 10.39
C TYR A 442 -1.09 -36.21 11.44
N GLU A 443 -1.50 -36.73 12.59
CA GLU A 443 -2.12 -35.96 13.66
C GLU A 443 -1.16 -34.95 14.28
N LYS A 444 0.11 -35.33 14.48
CA LYS A 444 1.13 -34.45 15.09
C LYS A 444 1.56 -33.27 14.21
N PHE A 445 1.68 -33.47 12.90
CA PHE A 445 2.29 -32.46 12.01
C PHE A 445 1.33 -31.77 11.04
N PHE A 446 0.27 -32.48 10.57
CA PHE A 446 -0.48 -32.06 9.42
C PHE A 446 -1.93 -31.68 9.71
N LYS A 447 -2.63 -32.48 10.49
CA LYS A 447 -4.08 -32.39 10.70
C LYS A 447 -4.50 -31.00 11.17
N ASN A 448 -4.01 -30.57 12.33
CA ASN A 448 -4.42 -29.28 12.91
C ASN A 448 -3.71 -28.09 12.24
N TYR A 449 -2.49 -28.25 11.73
CA TYR A 449 -1.85 -27.23 10.91
C TYR A 449 -2.68 -26.92 9.67
N THR A 450 -3.15 -27.95 8.97
CA THR A 450 -3.99 -27.81 7.77
C THR A 450 -5.34 -27.20 8.10
N ARG A 451 -5.97 -27.63 9.21
CA ARG A 451 -7.22 -27.02 9.69
C ARG A 451 -7.07 -25.53 9.97
N LYS A 452 -5.99 -25.11 10.61
CA LYS A 452 -5.70 -23.69 10.82
C LYS A 452 -5.51 -22.96 9.50
N GLN A 453 -4.62 -23.47 8.64
CA GLN A 453 -4.24 -22.81 7.39
C GLN A 453 -5.42 -22.68 6.42
N TRP A 454 -6.22 -23.74 6.27
CA TRP A 454 -7.26 -23.82 5.25
C TRP A 454 -8.68 -23.62 5.80
N GLY A 455 -8.88 -23.72 7.12
CA GLY A 455 -10.20 -23.71 7.74
C GLY A 455 -11.05 -24.94 7.39
N LEU A 456 -10.42 -26.00 6.88
CA LEU A 456 -11.02 -27.23 6.40
C LEU A 456 -10.26 -28.44 6.95
N ASP A 457 -10.94 -29.57 7.05
CA ASP A 457 -10.29 -30.81 7.38
C ASP A 457 -9.42 -31.28 6.19
N PRO A 458 -8.24 -31.89 6.41
CA PRO A 458 -7.43 -32.45 5.31
C PRO A 458 -8.17 -33.48 4.44
N SER A 459 -9.19 -34.15 4.98
CA SER A 459 -10.08 -35.06 4.23
C SER A 459 -11.01 -34.32 3.22
N GLU A 460 -11.18 -33.02 3.35
CA GLU A 460 -11.97 -32.17 2.44
C GLU A 460 -11.12 -31.44 1.38
N LEU A 461 -9.80 -31.54 1.49
CA LEU A 461 -8.85 -30.88 0.59
C LEU A 461 -8.29 -31.83 -0.45
N ASP A 462 -8.12 -31.31 -1.68
CA ASP A 462 -7.48 -32.07 -2.76
C ASP A 462 -6.06 -32.52 -2.37
N LYS A 463 -5.68 -33.69 -2.85
CA LYS A 463 -4.38 -34.31 -2.60
C LYS A 463 -3.18 -33.42 -2.95
N THR A 464 -3.33 -32.50 -3.91
CA THR A 464 -2.26 -31.63 -4.39
C THR A 464 -1.81 -30.60 -3.37
N VAL A 465 -2.62 -30.29 -2.35
CA VAL A 465 -2.27 -29.31 -1.30
C VAL A 465 -1.05 -29.76 -0.50
N ILE A 466 -0.97 -31.04 -0.15
CA ILE A 466 0.08 -31.60 0.72
C ILE A 466 1.11 -32.44 -0.05
N ALA A 467 0.77 -32.94 -1.24
CA ALA A 467 1.62 -33.85 -2.02
C ALA A 467 3.06 -33.31 -2.28
N ARG A 468 3.26 -32.01 -2.23
CA ARG A 468 4.54 -31.33 -2.43
C ARG A 468 5.51 -31.40 -1.25
N ILE A 469 5.05 -31.78 -0.05
CA ILE A 469 5.90 -31.90 1.13
C ILE A 469 6.51 -33.33 1.14
N PRO A 470 7.83 -33.47 0.93
CA PRO A 470 8.45 -34.81 0.90
C PRO A 470 8.56 -35.42 2.31
N THR A 471 8.62 -36.74 2.35
CA THR A 471 9.10 -37.50 3.52
C THR A 471 10.47 -38.07 3.16
N ARG A 472 11.45 -37.99 4.05
CA ARG A 472 12.83 -38.38 3.76
C ARG A 472 13.36 -39.38 4.76
N THR A 473 14.12 -40.35 4.29
CA THR A 473 14.80 -41.36 5.11
C THR A 473 16.24 -40.96 5.47
N ASN A 474 16.72 -39.83 4.97
CA ASN A 474 18.03 -39.26 5.26
C ASN A 474 17.92 -38.02 6.15
N ARG A 475 19.04 -37.34 6.42
CA ARG A 475 19.10 -36.12 7.27
C ARG A 475 18.93 -34.79 6.52
N ASP A 476 18.52 -34.85 5.25
CA ASP A 476 18.28 -33.59 4.48
C ASP A 476 17.07 -32.84 5.04
N SER A 477 17.31 -31.70 5.66
CA SER A 477 16.30 -30.85 6.31
C SER A 477 15.91 -29.64 5.47
N ARG A 478 16.39 -29.51 4.22
CA ARG A 478 15.99 -28.43 3.33
C ARG A 478 14.50 -28.54 3.02
N TYR A 479 13.82 -27.41 3.10
CA TYR A 479 12.38 -27.38 2.84
C TYR A 479 12.06 -27.58 1.36
N PHE A 480 12.89 -27.00 0.48
CA PHE A 480 12.80 -27.13 -0.97
C PHE A 480 13.91 -28.03 -1.53
N THR A 481 13.66 -28.59 -2.71
CA THR A 481 14.62 -29.44 -3.44
C THR A 481 15.05 -28.82 -4.77
N ASP A 482 14.58 -27.60 -5.04
CA ASP A 482 14.85 -26.88 -6.26
C ASP A 482 16.33 -26.57 -6.44
N SER A 483 16.78 -26.51 -7.70
CA SER A 483 18.19 -26.29 -8.06
C SER A 483 18.67 -24.89 -7.70
N TYR A 484 17.78 -23.89 -7.72
CA TYR A 484 18.06 -22.51 -7.37
C TYR A 484 17.24 -22.12 -6.14
N GLN A 485 17.93 -21.82 -5.06
CA GLN A 485 17.33 -21.36 -3.81
C GLN A 485 18.12 -20.15 -3.34
N ALA A 486 17.48 -18.98 -3.29
CA ALA A 486 18.15 -17.75 -3.01
C ALA A 486 17.20 -16.65 -2.52
N MET A 487 17.75 -15.63 -1.91
CA MET A 487 17.05 -14.40 -1.57
C MET A 487 17.65 -13.23 -2.35
N PRO A 488 16.83 -12.26 -2.85
CA PRO A 488 17.37 -11.04 -3.42
C PRO A 488 18.28 -10.33 -2.41
N LEU A 489 19.52 -10.01 -2.80
CA LEU A 489 20.52 -9.46 -1.87
C LEU A 489 20.05 -8.16 -1.18
N HIS A 490 19.26 -7.35 -1.89
CA HIS A 490 18.76 -6.07 -1.40
C HIS A 490 17.23 -6.05 -1.18
N GLY A 491 16.62 -7.23 -1.04
CA GLY A 491 15.18 -7.41 -0.89
C GLY A 491 14.41 -7.47 -2.20
N PHE A 492 13.15 -7.93 -2.10
CA PHE A 492 12.26 -8.08 -3.24
C PHE A 492 11.81 -6.71 -3.80
N THR A 493 11.48 -5.76 -2.94
CA THR A 493 11.03 -4.43 -3.36
C THR A 493 12.07 -3.77 -4.27
N ARG A 494 13.35 -3.87 -3.91
CA ARG A 494 14.43 -3.33 -4.74
C ARG A 494 14.53 -4.03 -6.10
N MET A 495 14.30 -5.32 -6.14
CA MET A 495 14.24 -6.07 -7.40
C MET A 495 13.08 -5.58 -8.30
N PHE A 496 11.90 -5.34 -7.71
CA PHE A 496 10.75 -4.79 -8.44
C PHE A 496 11.00 -3.36 -8.92
N GLU A 497 11.63 -2.52 -8.11
CA GLU A 497 12.05 -1.18 -8.53
C GLU A 497 12.93 -1.22 -9.78
N ASN A 498 13.93 -2.10 -9.78
CA ASN A 498 14.82 -2.28 -10.94
C ASN A 498 14.06 -2.82 -12.16
N MET A 499 13.10 -3.72 -11.95
CA MET A 499 12.27 -4.30 -13.03
C MET A 499 11.37 -3.24 -13.68
N LEU A 500 10.73 -2.40 -12.87
CA LEU A 500 9.77 -1.38 -13.34
C LEU A 500 10.45 -0.06 -13.74
N ASN A 501 11.74 0.08 -13.52
CA ASN A 501 12.50 1.27 -13.93
C ASN A 501 12.78 1.27 -15.45
N HIS A 502 11.79 1.71 -16.21
CA HIS A 502 11.88 1.82 -17.66
C HIS A 502 11.07 3.04 -18.15
N PRO A 503 11.55 3.83 -19.13
CA PRO A 503 10.87 5.05 -19.58
C PRO A 503 9.44 4.81 -20.09
N ASN A 504 9.18 3.62 -20.66
CA ASN A 504 7.87 3.23 -21.17
C ASN A 504 6.95 2.65 -20.08
N ILE A 505 7.37 2.57 -18.84
CA ILE A 505 6.54 2.10 -17.73
C ILE A 505 6.18 3.28 -16.82
N LYS A 506 4.89 3.45 -16.57
CA LYS A 506 4.39 4.34 -15.51
C LYS A 506 3.71 3.48 -14.44
N VAL A 507 3.91 3.85 -13.17
CA VAL A 507 3.33 3.13 -12.04
C VAL A 507 2.43 4.09 -11.27
N MET A 508 1.17 3.71 -11.07
CA MET A 508 0.21 4.40 -10.22
C MET A 508 -0.16 3.50 -9.05
N LEU A 509 0.16 3.92 -7.85
CA LEU A 509 -0.17 3.24 -6.59
C LEU A 509 -1.36 3.91 -5.93
N ASN A 510 -1.95 3.27 -4.91
CA ASN A 510 -3.18 3.73 -4.24
C ASN A 510 -4.34 3.97 -5.22
N THR A 511 -4.41 3.19 -6.31
CA THR A 511 -5.37 3.42 -7.39
C THR A 511 -6.06 2.11 -7.77
N ASP A 512 -7.38 2.05 -7.64
CA ASP A 512 -8.15 0.96 -8.25
C ASP A 512 -8.27 1.21 -9.77
N TYR A 513 -8.02 0.19 -10.58
CA TYR A 513 -8.05 0.32 -12.03
C TYR A 513 -9.42 0.80 -12.55
N ARG A 514 -10.50 0.51 -11.85
CA ARG A 514 -11.87 0.92 -12.21
C ARG A 514 -12.06 2.43 -12.16
N GLU A 515 -11.27 3.13 -11.35
CA GLU A 515 -11.30 4.59 -11.26
C GLU A 515 -10.73 5.26 -12.51
N ILE A 516 -9.79 4.57 -13.18
CA ILE A 516 -9.02 5.16 -14.28
C ILE A 516 -9.29 4.55 -15.65
N GLU A 517 -9.86 3.33 -15.74
CA GLU A 517 -10.04 2.61 -17.01
C GLU A 517 -10.81 3.38 -18.08
N LYS A 518 -11.76 4.24 -17.65
CA LYS A 518 -12.55 5.10 -18.54
C LYS A 518 -11.84 6.41 -18.89
N ALA A 519 -11.01 6.91 -17.97
CA ALA A 519 -10.30 8.18 -18.13
C ALA A 519 -8.99 8.00 -18.91
N ILE A 520 -8.32 6.86 -18.75
CA ILE A 520 -7.04 6.56 -19.41
C ILE A 520 -7.25 5.39 -20.39
N PRO A 521 -7.59 5.66 -21.65
CA PRO A 521 -7.82 4.59 -22.62
C PRO A 521 -6.53 3.84 -22.94
N CYS A 522 -6.56 2.53 -22.82
CA CYS A 522 -5.51 1.61 -23.25
C CYS A 522 -6.05 0.63 -24.29
N ARG A 523 -5.17 0.02 -25.09
CA ARG A 523 -5.58 -0.93 -26.12
C ARG A 523 -5.94 -2.29 -25.53
N GLU A 524 -5.12 -2.77 -24.61
CA GLU A 524 -5.28 -4.06 -23.96
C GLU A 524 -5.01 -3.94 -22.46
N MET A 525 -5.58 -4.87 -21.69
CA MET A 525 -5.39 -4.95 -20.25
C MET A 525 -4.74 -6.27 -19.86
N VAL A 526 -3.82 -6.23 -18.90
CA VAL A 526 -3.33 -7.40 -18.17
C VAL A 526 -3.88 -7.33 -16.75
N TYR A 527 -4.72 -8.26 -16.38
CA TYR A 527 -5.38 -8.29 -15.07
C TYR A 527 -4.81 -9.41 -14.19
N THR A 528 -4.32 -9.04 -13.00
CA THR A 528 -3.71 -9.99 -12.05
C THR A 528 -4.48 -10.15 -10.74
N GLY A 529 -5.59 -9.42 -10.58
CA GLY A 529 -6.47 -9.49 -9.41
C GLY A 529 -7.39 -10.71 -9.41
N PRO A 530 -8.28 -10.86 -8.41
CA PRO A 530 -9.26 -11.93 -8.36
C PRO A 530 -10.19 -11.91 -9.58
N VAL A 531 -10.33 -13.04 -10.28
CA VAL A 531 -11.10 -13.11 -11.52
C VAL A 531 -12.59 -12.89 -11.29
N ASP A 532 -13.11 -13.31 -10.16
CA ASP A 532 -14.51 -13.10 -9.78
C ASP A 532 -14.82 -11.62 -9.54
N GLU A 533 -13.90 -10.86 -8.92
CA GLU A 533 -14.04 -9.41 -8.75
C GLU A 533 -14.05 -8.67 -10.07
N PHE A 534 -13.29 -9.11 -11.08
CA PHE A 534 -13.32 -8.51 -12.40
C PHE A 534 -14.71 -8.59 -13.05
N PHE A 535 -15.41 -9.69 -12.83
CA PHE A 535 -16.76 -9.95 -13.35
C PHE A 535 -17.88 -9.67 -12.32
N ASP A 536 -17.62 -8.80 -11.32
CA ASP A 536 -18.60 -8.40 -10.30
C ASP A 536 -19.25 -9.57 -9.55
N CYS A 537 -18.47 -10.63 -9.33
CA CYS A 537 -18.90 -11.85 -8.63
C CYS A 537 -20.19 -12.49 -9.18
N ARG A 538 -20.48 -12.37 -10.49
CA ARG A 538 -21.77 -12.79 -11.13
C ARG A 538 -22.12 -14.26 -10.98
N TYR A 539 -21.13 -15.13 -10.74
CA TYR A 539 -21.33 -16.56 -10.45
C TYR A 539 -21.09 -16.90 -8.98
N GLY A 540 -21.02 -15.87 -8.11
CA GLY A 540 -20.65 -15.99 -6.71
C GLY A 540 -19.16 -15.74 -6.46
N LYS A 541 -18.81 -15.39 -5.23
CA LYS A 541 -17.42 -15.16 -4.81
C LYS A 541 -16.65 -16.47 -4.85
N LEU A 542 -15.44 -16.42 -5.38
CA LEU A 542 -14.48 -17.51 -5.25
C LEU A 542 -13.86 -17.47 -3.86
N PRO A 543 -13.85 -18.59 -3.11
CA PRO A 543 -13.27 -18.62 -1.79
C PRO A 543 -11.74 -18.52 -1.82
N TYR A 544 -11.19 -17.60 -1.02
CA TYR A 544 -9.76 -17.47 -0.75
C TYR A 544 -9.50 -17.58 0.75
N ARG A 545 -8.30 -18.00 1.10
CA ARG A 545 -7.78 -17.84 2.46
C ARG A 545 -7.03 -16.54 2.58
N SER A 546 -7.20 -15.91 3.72
CA SER A 546 -6.50 -14.70 4.13
C SER A 546 -5.55 -14.98 5.29
N LEU A 547 -4.66 -14.03 5.56
CA LEU A 547 -3.69 -14.07 6.66
C LEU A 547 -3.64 -12.73 7.37
N ASP A 548 -3.55 -12.78 8.71
CA ASP A 548 -3.11 -11.65 9.52
C ASP A 548 -1.67 -11.85 9.95
N PHE A 549 -0.94 -10.75 9.99
CA PHE A 549 0.47 -10.74 10.35
C PHE A 549 0.68 -9.83 11.57
N LYS A 550 1.22 -10.40 12.65
CA LYS A 550 1.63 -9.63 13.81
C LYS A 550 3.15 -9.56 13.85
N HIS A 551 3.70 -8.38 13.55
CA HIS A 551 5.12 -8.12 13.60
C HIS A 551 5.54 -7.69 15.00
N GLU A 552 6.69 -8.17 15.46
CA GLU A 552 7.31 -7.78 16.73
C GLU A 552 8.82 -7.66 16.56
N THR A 553 9.41 -6.66 17.21
CA THR A 553 10.87 -6.50 17.26
C THR A 553 11.37 -6.73 18.68
N HIS A 554 12.39 -7.58 18.80
CA HIS A 554 13.00 -7.98 20.06
C HIS A 554 14.41 -7.41 20.22
N HIS A 555 14.76 -7.00 21.45
CA HIS A 555 16.09 -6.47 21.81
C HIS A 555 17.09 -7.60 22.07
N THR A 556 17.16 -8.54 21.14
CA THR A 556 18.12 -9.67 21.13
C THR A 556 18.58 -9.92 19.70
N PRO A 557 19.81 -10.35 19.47
CA PRO A 557 20.28 -10.64 18.13
C PRO A 557 19.59 -11.84 17.47
N VAL A 558 19.02 -12.76 18.23
CA VAL A 558 18.31 -13.95 17.75
C VAL A 558 17.14 -14.24 18.68
N PHE A 559 15.99 -14.54 18.13
CA PHE A 559 14.78 -14.90 18.85
C PHE A 559 14.56 -16.42 18.88
N GLN A 560 14.78 -17.10 17.77
CA GLN A 560 14.54 -18.54 17.63
C GLN A 560 15.70 -19.26 16.92
N SER A 561 15.73 -20.59 17.01
CA SER A 561 16.84 -21.41 16.51
C SER A 561 16.75 -21.74 15.01
N ALA A 562 15.72 -21.30 14.31
CA ALA A 562 15.52 -21.55 12.88
C ALA A 562 14.79 -20.36 12.21
N PRO A 563 14.92 -20.19 10.89
CA PRO A 563 14.23 -19.14 10.16
C PRO A 563 12.71 -19.15 10.37
N VAL A 564 12.12 -20.34 10.37
CA VAL A 564 10.69 -20.55 10.57
C VAL A 564 10.48 -21.72 11.55
N ILE A 565 9.59 -21.49 12.51
CA ILE A 565 9.08 -22.53 13.38
C ILE A 565 7.58 -22.65 13.18
N ASN A 566 7.12 -23.83 12.74
CA ASN A 566 5.70 -24.16 12.61
C ASN A 566 5.15 -24.65 13.96
N TYR A 567 3.92 -24.25 14.25
CA TYR A 567 3.15 -24.66 15.45
C TYR A 567 1.89 -25.40 15.01
N PRO A 568 1.96 -26.72 14.78
CA PRO A 568 0.82 -27.47 14.27
C PRO A 568 -0.38 -27.45 15.21
N ASN A 569 -0.20 -27.60 16.52
CA ASN A 569 -1.26 -27.94 17.45
C ASN A 569 -1.64 -26.83 18.42
N GLU A 570 -0.73 -26.37 19.27
CA GLU A 570 -1.02 -25.68 20.53
C GLU A 570 -1.33 -24.19 20.40
N GLN A 571 -0.88 -23.56 19.32
CA GLN A 571 -0.98 -22.11 19.14
C GLN A 571 -2.09 -21.74 18.14
N LEU A 572 -2.61 -20.50 18.22
CA LEU A 572 -3.57 -20.00 17.25
C LEU A 572 -2.90 -19.64 15.92
N TYR A 573 -1.66 -19.16 15.96
CA TYR A 573 -0.85 -18.93 14.75
C TYR A 573 -0.29 -20.23 14.18
N THR A 574 0.00 -20.22 12.90
CA THR A 574 0.58 -21.38 12.22
C THR A 574 2.09 -21.43 12.33
N ARG A 575 2.75 -20.26 12.33
CA ARG A 575 4.23 -20.19 12.37
C ARG A 575 4.72 -18.84 12.88
N ILE A 576 5.99 -18.83 13.29
CA ILE A 576 6.78 -17.63 13.54
C ILE A 576 7.95 -17.64 12.55
N THR A 577 8.15 -16.49 11.88
CA THR A 577 9.31 -16.26 11.01
C THR A 577 10.22 -15.21 11.60
N GLU A 578 11.53 -15.46 11.63
CA GLU A 578 12.56 -14.49 12.00
C GLU A 578 13.29 -14.03 10.73
N PHE A 579 13.16 -12.75 10.39
CA PHE A 579 13.56 -12.23 9.08
C PHE A 579 15.07 -12.20 8.84
N LYS A 580 15.89 -11.98 9.85
CA LYS A 580 17.35 -11.89 9.69
C LYS A 580 17.97 -13.17 9.13
N TYR A 581 17.38 -14.34 9.39
CA TYR A 581 17.80 -15.58 8.72
C TYR A 581 17.58 -15.51 7.21
N LEU A 582 16.44 -14.95 6.80
CA LEU A 582 16.06 -14.83 5.38
C LEU A 582 16.92 -13.79 4.66
N THR A 583 17.11 -12.63 5.27
CA THR A 583 17.82 -11.50 4.67
C THR A 583 19.33 -11.57 4.82
N GLY A 584 19.84 -12.33 5.78
CA GLY A 584 21.26 -12.37 6.13
C GLY A 584 21.78 -11.11 6.80
N GLN A 585 20.90 -10.24 7.27
CA GLN A 585 21.26 -8.98 7.90
C GLN A 585 21.82 -9.21 9.31
N GLU A 586 22.93 -8.57 9.63
CA GLU A 586 23.47 -8.52 10.98
C GLU A 586 22.94 -7.29 11.72
N HIS A 587 22.29 -7.52 12.88
CA HIS A 587 21.75 -6.45 13.71
C HIS A 587 21.61 -6.90 15.16
N SER A 588 21.75 -5.96 16.13
CA SER A 588 21.65 -6.25 17.57
C SER A 588 20.22 -6.57 18.04
N LYS A 589 19.21 -6.19 17.25
CA LYS A 589 17.79 -6.55 17.42
C LYS A 589 17.39 -7.55 16.34
N THR A 590 16.22 -8.18 16.52
CA THR A 590 15.62 -9.03 15.51
C THR A 590 14.12 -8.79 15.41
N SER A 591 13.58 -8.87 14.19
CA SER A 591 12.15 -8.76 13.93
C SER A 591 11.58 -10.08 13.46
N ILE A 592 10.43 -10.41 14.02
CA ILE A 592 9.70 -11.64 13.76
C ILE A 592 8.28 -11.32 13.30
N VAL A 593 7.63 -12.30 12.67
CA VAL A 593 6.20 -12.21 12.34
C VAL A 593 5.48 -13.50 12.75
N TYR A 594 4.32 -13.34 13.38
CA TYR A 594 3.35 -14.40 13.63
C TYR A 594 2.32 -14.40 12.51
N GLU A 595 1.97 -15.58 11.99
CA GLU A 595 0.95 -15.74 10.95
C GLU A 595 -0.34 -16.35 11.49
N PHE A 596 -1.45 -15.62 11.35
CA PHE A 596 -2.79 -16.05 11.75
C PHE A 596 -3.67 -16.24 10.52
N PRO A 597 -4.04 -17.47 10.15
CA PRO A 597 -4.92 -17.71 9.03
C PRO A 597 -6.35 -17.26 9.31
N LYS A 598 -6.99 -16.66 8.28
CA LYS A 598 -8.37 -16.17 8.32
C LYS A 598 -9.20 -16.69 7.16
N ALA A 599 -10.52 -16.70 7.35
CA ALA A 599 -11.47 -17.00 6.29
C ALA A 599 -11.72 -15.80 5.34
N GLU A 600 -11.65 -14.58 5.89
CA GLU A 600 -11.96 -13.34 5.19
C GLU A 600 -10.78 -12.35 5.27
N GLY A 601 -10.69 -11.46 4.29
CA GLY A 601 -9.64 -10.45 4.17
C GLY A 601 -9.03 -10.46 2.76
N ASP A 602 -7.83 -9.92 2.63
CA ASP A 602 -7.07 -9.92 1.37
C ASP A 602 -6.88 -11.36 0.87
N PRO A 603 -7.06 -11.62 -0.45
CA PRO A 603 -6.94 -12.96 -1.01
C PRO A 603 -5.46 -13.37 -1.15
N TYR A 604 -5.05 -14.41 -0.39
CA TYR A 604 -3.71 -14.99 -0.49
C TYR A 604 -3.68 -16.30 -1.24
N TYR A 605 -4.60 -17.22 -0.90
CA TYR A 605 -4.60 -18.57 -1.44
C TYR A 605 -5.98 -18.98 -1.91
N PRO A 606 -6.16 -19.35 -3.20
CA PRO A 606 -7.38 -20.00 -3.67
C PRO A 606 -7.64 -21.29 -2.87
N VAL A 607 -8.88 -21.50 -2.45
CA VAL A 607 -9.27 -22.71 -1.71
C VAL A 607 -9.49 -23.86 -2.68
N PRO A 608 -8.65 -24.92 -2.70
CA PRO A 608 -8.68 -25.97 -3.71
C PRO A 608 -9.73 -27.04 -3.39
N ARG A 609 -11.00 -26.74 -3.67
CA ARG A 609 -12.12 -27.66 -3.57
C ARG A 609 -12.76 -27.89 -4.93
N PRO A 610 -13.33 -29.08 -5.21
CA PRO A 610 -13.99 -29.37 -6.47
C PRO A 610 -15.11 -28.38 -6.79
N GLU A 611 -15.92 -27.99 -5.81
CA GLU A 611 -17.03 -27.04 -5.97
C GLU A 611 -16.51 -25.65 -6.43
N ASN A 612 -15.40 -25.21 -5.87
CA ASN A 612 -14.79 -23.94 -6.24
C ASN A 612 -14.24 -23.97 -7.67
N GLN A 613 -13.74 -25.13 -8.10
CA GLN A 613 -13.29 -25.34 -9.47
C GLN A 613 -14.43 -25.26 -10.48
N GLU A 614 -15.64 -25.73 -10.12
CA GLU A 614 -16.82 -25.58 -10.99
C GLU A 614 -17.23 -24.12 -11.14
N ILE A 615 -17.19 -23.32 -10.07
CA ILE A 615 -17.43 -21.87 -10.14
C ILE A 615 -16.34 -21.22 -11.00
N TYR A 616 -15.08 -21.56 -10.77
CA TYR A 616 -13.95 -21.00 -11.53
C TYR A 616 -14.04 -21.33 -13.03
N LYS A 617 -14.52 -22.52 -13.43
CA LYS A 617 -14.71 -22.88 -14.84
C LYS A 617 -15.63 -21.88 -15.56
N GLN A 618 -16.67 -21.37 -14.90
CA GLN A 618 -17.58 -20.38 -15.45
C GLN A 618 -16.87 -19.04 -15.65
N TYR A 619 -16.08 -18.59 -14.66
CA TYR A 619 -15.25 -17.38 -14.80
C TYR A 619 -14.17 -17.53 -15.86
N LYS A 620 -13.55 -18.70 -15.95
CA LYS A 620 -12.56 -19.01 -16.97
C LYS A 620 -13.14 -18.88 -18.39
N ALA A 621 -14.34 -19.41 -18.61
CA ALA A 621 -15.02 -19.28 -19.90
C ALA A 621 -15.32 -17.81 -20.26
N LEU A 622 -15.72 -17.00 -19.25
CA LEU A 622 -15.86 -15.54 -19.45
C LEU A 622 -14.53 -14.87 -19.79
N ALA A 623 -13.49 -15.19 -19.02
CA ALA A 623 -12.16 -14.62 -19.24
C ALA A 623 -11.61 -14.95 -20.65
N GLU A 624 -11.79 -16.19 -21.12
CA GLU A 624 -11.40 -16.63 -22.46
C GLU A 624 -12.22 -15.95 -23.58
N SER A 625 -13.45 -15.53 -23.30
CA SER A 625 -14.30 -14.80 -24.26
C SER A 625 -14.14 -13.28 -24.21
N THR A 626 -13.44 -12.75 -23.20
CA THR A 626 -13.23 -11.30 -23.04
C THR A 626 -12.05 -10.85 -23.89
N SER A 627 -12.34 -10.13 -25.00
CA SER A 627 -11.32 -9.61 -25.90
C SER A 627 -10.56 -8.45 -25.26
N GLY A 628 -9.25 -8.34 -25.53
CA GLY A 628 -8.40 -7.23 -25.07
C GLY A 628 -8.00 -7.30 -23.59
N VAL A 629 -8.33 -8.39 -22.86
CA VAL A 629 -7.92 -8.60 -21.48
C VAL A 629 -7.19 -9.93 -21.31
N HIS A 630 -6.03 -9.88 -20.68
CA HIS A 630 -5.19 -11.05 -20.38
C HIS A 630 -5.21 -11.31 -18.87
N PHE A 631 -5.76 -12.45 -18.45
CA PHE A 631 -5.84 -12.86 -17.04
C PHE A 631 -4.61 -13.67 -16.66
N VAL A 632 -3.78 -13.18 -15.74
CA VAL A 632 -2.48 -13.75 -15.40
C VAL A 632 -2.23 -13.71 -13.90
N GLY A 633 -1.59 -14.73 -13.36
CA GLY A 633 -1.20 -14.82 -11.97
C GLY A 633 -2.15 -15.64 -11.11
N ARG A 634 -1.79 -15.78 -9.85
CA ARG A 634 -2.43 -16.65 -8.87
C ARG A 634 -3.93 -16.40 -8.74
N LEU A 635 -4.32 -15.13 -8.60
CA LEU A 635 -5.71 -14.76 -8.33
C LEU A 635 -6.55 -14.78 -9.61
N ALA A 636 -6.02 -14.25 -10.71
CA ALA A 636 -6.71 -14.20 -11.98
C ALA A 636 -6.92 -15.58 -12.63
N THR A 637 -6.06 -16.56 -12.30
CA THR A 637 -6.20 -17.93 -12.80
C THR A 637 -6.67 -18.93 -11.73
N TYR A 638 -7.03 -18.45 -10.55
CA TYR A 638 -7.50 -19.23 -9.40
C TYR A 638 -6.66 -20.48 -9.14
N LYS A 639 -5.33 -20.34 -9.19
CA LYS A 639 -4.37 -21.43 -9.00
C LYS A 639 -3.42 -21.13 -7.85
N TYR A 640 -3.06 -22.17 -7.12
CA TYR A 640 -1.99 -22.07 -6.12
C TYR A 640 -0.62 -22.08 -6.82
N LEU A 641 -0.07 -20.90 -7.07
CA LEU A 641 1.22 -20.70 -7.76
C LEU A 641 2.26 -20.18 -6.77
N ASN A 642 3.46 -20.74 -6.82
CA ASN A 642 4.63 -20.15 -6.19
C ASN A 642 5.14 -18.95 -7.03
N MET A 643 6.10 -18.19 -6.50
CA MET A 643 6.63 -17.00 -7.18
C MET A 643 7.21 -17.31 -8.56
N ASP A 644 7.99 -18.37 -8.66
CA ASP A 644 8.60 -18.85 -9.91
C ASP A 644 7.55 -19.22 -10.97
N HIS A 645 6.47 -19.91 -10.54
CA HIS A 645 5.36 -20.22 -11.45
C HIS A 645 4.62 -18.97 -11.93
N CYS A 646 4.47 -17.94 -11.07
CA CYS A 646 3.90 -16.66 -11.48
C CYS A 646 4.77 -15.97 -12.53
N VAL A 647 6.10 -16.01 -12.37
CA VAL A 647 7.06 -15.48 -13.33
C VAL A 647 7.02 -16.27 -14.65
N ALA A 648 7.05 -17.61 -14.57
CA ALA A 648 6.99 -18.47 -15.75
C ALA A 648 5.70 -18.26 -16.55
N GLN A 649 4.55 -18.17 -15.85
CA GLN A 649 3.27 -17.89 -16.51
C GLN A 649 3.27 -16.51 -17.18
N ALA A 650 3.80 -15.49 -16.52
CA ALA A 650 3.88 -14.14 -17.07
C ALA A 650 4.78 -14.10 -18.33
N LEU A 651 5.93 -14.77 -18.29
CA LEU A 651 6.81 -14.88 -19.45
C LEU A 651 6.13 -15.62 -20.63
N ALA A 652 5.37 -16.68 -20.34
CA ALA A 652 4.62 -17.42 -21.36
C ALA A 652 3.50 -16.53 -21.98
N THR A 653 2.72 -15.85 -21.13
CA THR A 653 1.67 -14.93 -21.59
C THR A 653 2.25 -13.79 -22.41
N TYR A 654 3.39 -13.22 -22.01
CA TYR A 654 4.06 -12.20 -22.81
C TYR A 654 4.42 -12.73 -24.23
N LYS A 655 4.93 -13.96 -24.32
CA LYS A 655 5.24 -14.57 -25.63
C LYS A 655 3.98 -14.70 -26.53
N GLU A 656 2.84 -15.07 -25.92
CA GLU A 656 1.56 -15.15 -26.64
C GLU A 656 1.06 -13.77 -27.10
N ILE A 657 1.20 -12.73 -26.27
CA ILE A 657 0.86 -11.35 -26.61
C ILE A 657 1.77 -10.85 -27.75
N ALA A 658 3.08 -11.06 -27.62
CA ALA A 658 4.06 -10.57 -28.59
C ALA A 658 3.93 -11.20 -29.99
N VAL A 659 3.38 -12.42 -30.08
CA VAL A 659 3.11 -13.08 -31.38
C VAL A 659 1.87 -12.50 -32.05
N LYS A 660 0.91 -11.98 -31.28
CA LYS A 660 -0.35 -11.40 -31.79
C LYS A 660 -0.23 -9.91 -32.15
N ALA A 661 0.78 -9.22 -31.61
CA ALA A 661 1.04 -7.79 -31.82
C ALA A 661 1.97 -7.54 -33.00
#